data_eb935a44d904ea58ae895e10e8de0f99
#
_entry.id   eb935a44d904ea58ae895e10e8de0f99
#
_cell.length_a   1.000
_cell.length_b   1.000
_cell.length_c   1.000
_cell.angle_alpha   90.00
_cell.angle_beta   90.00
_cell.angle_gamma   90.00
#
_symmetry.space_group_name_H-M   'P 1'
#
loop_
_entity.id
_entity.type
_entity.pdbx_description
1 polymer ?
#
loop_
_entity_poly.entity_id
_entity_poly.type
_entity_poly.pdbx_seq_one_letter_code
_entity_poly.pdbx_strand_id
1 'polypeptide(L)'
;MASPNNQNSADSSLKQSLEAGLAALKQKDYQSAIALLESVSQTAANQPPGIRAQMGLVVAYKATGNLKSAIALCTSLTNIPNTQIKTWADRTLKELTPPKPPEIPPETGFVAFDSATESRKETLKGARPTADKKTGFSPLEPTNAPANTKSTHISPPPPPPKPPIHPTQEGEHGDTAPTTTATDTETSGENSSGSPTDIPGFATPDTYELTWRQAGRTKSPRPLKPLKLLNFRIEAVGSAIALFFLARLVLQFLLTNINALLVQLYIFTRLPIFQPIQLFYRDPTPFLQILFGLLLASSPWLTDALLKLFCGIETLRGSVLSKHSKEATRVLRSFGTKQNMPTPVLKLLPLNVPVAFSYGCLPRFARIAVSQGLLDQLTDDEIATIFARELAHISHWDFAPMSLAMLVLQIPYLIYWQTAYWGERLCDLMTIDFLRRTVRVVTAAISATSYGVYKLLRWPMLWLSRRRVYFSDRTSAEITGNPNGLTRALTKIAIGIAANIEQQKQTSFFLESFDLLLPVGVAQAVTFGGAALRAPLKQILLWDVTNRERIWLTINSTHPLMGERFKLLELYAQFWKLETELDLASLSPEKPKTGKLSLFKSILEFKDSKLFLQGAPFFGIPMSLGIVALLWLISWIFSKTSIWQLDWLLGDRSILWGCLPIGFCLGTLMRINYFFPDITPRETTSPSLLEILSNSKTLPLDAQPVRLSGQLLGRPGIDNWLGQDLILQTATGLVRLHYVSMIGPIGSLYPLLLKQTTRPSDLIGKPVVATGWLRRGATVAIDLETLRSQEGLVSDSGHPIWSAILAFAAAVWGAYIIIQGGR
;
A
#
# COMPACT_ATOMS: atom_id res chain seq x y z
N MET A 1 -5.27 -66.82 -38.26
CA MET A 1 -6.47 -66.38 -37.56
C MET A 1 -6.20 -66.52 -36.08
N ALA A 2 -5.71 -65.41 -35.40
CA ALA A 2 -5.46 -65.43 -33.97
C ALA A 2 -6.68 -64.78 -33.27
N SER A 3 -7.20 -65.47 -32.26
CA SER A 3 -8.45 -65.24 -31.60
C SER A 3 -8.53 -63.83 -30.89
N PRO A 4 -9.67 -63.14 -30.94
CA PRO A 4 -9.89 -61.82 -30.35
C PRO A 4 -9.88 -61.79 -28.80
N ASN A 5 -9.77 -62.93 -28.12
CA ASN A 5 -9.86 -63.01 -26.65
C ASN A 5 -8.55 -62.68 -25.91
N ASN A 6 -7.39 -62.64 -26.60
CA ASN A 6 -6.09 -62.37 -25.94
C ASN A 6 -5.73 -60.85 -25.85
N GLN A 7 -6.37 -60.01 -26.64
CA GLN A 7 -6.12 -58.56 -26.61
C GLN A 7 -6.84 -57.86 -25.44
N ASN A 8 -8.05 -58.30 -25.10
CA ASN A 8 -8.83 -57.70 -24.00
C ASN A 8 -8.24 -58.03 -22.61
N SER A 9 -7.55 -59.16 -22.44
CA SER A 9 -6.87 -59.52 -21.17
C SER A 9 -5.55 -58.73 -20.96
N ALA A 10 -4.82 -58.45 -22.06
CA ALA A 10 -3.61 -57.65 -22.01
C ALA A 10 -3.88 -56.16 -21.73
N ASP A 11 -4.93 -55.61 -22.30
CA ASP A 11 -5.36 -54.22 -22.06
C ASP A 11 -5.87 -54.00 -20.62
N SER A 12 -6.55 -54.99 -20.03
CA SER A 12 -7.00 -54.89 -18.65
C SER A 12 -5.83 -54.97 -17.64
N SER A 13 -4.84 -55.82 -17.92
CA SER A 13 -3.66 -55.92 -17.04
C SER A 13 -2.75 -54.64 -17.08
N LEU A 14 -2.62 -54.04 -18.29
CA LEU A 14 -1.92 -52.76 -18.45
C LEU A 14 -2.58 -51.59 -17.71
N LYS A 15 -3.93 -51.50 -17.75
CA LYS A 15 -4.68 -50.52 -17.00
C LYS A 15 -4.52 -50.70 -15.48
N GLN A 16 -4.57 -51.91 -15.00
CA GLN A 16 -4.42 -52.26 -13.60
C GLN A 16 -3.02 -51.91 -13.10
N SER A 17 -1.94 -52.20 -13.86
CA SER A 17 -0.57 -51.82 -13.54
C SER A 17 -0.36 -50.33 -13.55
N LEU A 18 -0.97 -49.58 -14.48
CA LEU A 18 -0.93 -48.13 -14.50
C LEU A 18 -1.60 -47.51 -13.25
N GLU A 19 -2.80 -48.00 -12.87
CA GLU A 19 -3.51 -47.53 -11.69
C GLU A 19 -2.75 -47.82 -10.40
N ALA A 20 -2.15 -49.00 -10.29
CA ALA A 20 -1.30 -49.39 -9.17
C ALA A 20 -0.05 -48.49 -9.06
N GLY A 21 0.60 -48.19 -10.18
CA GLY A 21 1.75 -47.29 -10.23
C GLY A 21 1.42 -45.85 -9.86
N LEU A 22 0.26 -45.32 -10.32
CA LEU A 22 -0.23 -44.01 -9.96
C LEU A 22 -0.70 -43.94 -8.49
N ALA A 23 -1.22 -45.02 -7.94
CA ALA A 23 -1.58 -45.14 -6.52
C ALA A 23 -0.33 -45.12 -5.63
N ALA A 24 0.71 -45.88 -5.98
CA ALA A 24 2.02 -45.85 -5.30
C ALA A 24 2.62 -44.44 -5.31
N LEU A 25 2.50 -43.71 -6.41
CA LEU A 25 2.96 -42.33 -6.55
C LEU A 25 2.21 -41.37 -5.60
N LYS A 26 0.90 -41.57 -5.42
CA LYS A 26 0.10 -40.81 -4.43
C LYS A 26 0.48 -41.11 -3.00
N GLN A 27 0.87 -42.33 -2.71
CA GLN A 27 1.36 -42.78 -1.39
C GLN A 27 2.81 -42.38 -1.12
N LYS A 28 3.48 -41.71 -2.08
CA LYS A 28 4.90 -41.31 -2.03
C LYS A 28 5.89 -42.49 -2.02
N ASP A 29 5.47 -43.69 -2.39
CA ASP A 29 6.32 -44.82 -2.63
C ASP A 29 6.85 -44.73 -4.08
N TYR A 30 7.93 -43.95 -4.24
CA TYR A 30 8.46 -43.63 -5.56
C TYR A 30 9.20 -44.83 -6.19
N GLN A 31 9.76 -45.76 -5.41
CA GLN A 31 10.49 -46.92 -5.96
C GLN A 31 9.51 -47.91 -6.59
N SER A 32 8.46 -48.29 -5.90
CA SER A 32 7.40 -49.14 -6.43
C SER A 32 6.68 -48.49 -7.61
N ALA A 33 6.43 -47.19 -7.54
CA ALA A 33 5.84 -46.41 -8.63
C ALA A 33 6.70 -46.44 -9.89
N ILE A 34 8.04 -46.27 -9.78
CA ILE A 34 8.97 -46.32 -10.91
C ILE A 34 8.91 -47.70 -11.57
N ALA A 35 9.04 -48.78 -10.80
CA ALA A 35 9.04 -50.14 -11.37
C ALA A 35 7.78 -50.51 -12.11
N LEU A 36 6.60 -50.11 -11.57
CA LEU A 36 5.30 -50.35 -12.20
C LEU A 36 5.07 -49.48 -13.44
N LEU A 37 5.39 -48.20 -13.37
CA LEU A 37 5.20 -47.26 -14.45
C LEU A 37 6.22 -47.45 -15.60
N GLU A 38 7.42 -47.90 -15.34
CA GLU A 38 8.41 -48.21 -16.37
C GLU A 38 7.93 -49.39 -17.23
N SER A 39 7.40 -50.46 -16.63
CA SER A 39 6.85 -51.61 -17.35
C SER A 39 5.69 -51.21 -18.31
N VAL A 40 4.79 -50.32 -17.83
CA VAL A 40 3.68 -49.80 -18.64
C VAL A 40 4.17 -48.89 -19.76
N SER A 41 5.17 -48.05 -19.45
CA SER A 41 5.77 -47.11 -20.39
C SER A 41 6.48 -47.80 -21.54
N GLN A 42 7.14 -48.91 -21.27
CA GLN A 42 7.83 -49.74 -22.30
C GLN A 42 6.82 -50.51 -23.17
N THR A 43 5.79 -51.06 -22.56
CA THR A 43 4.81 -51.90 -23.26
C THR A 43 3.85 -51.08 -24.13
N ALA A 44 3.50 -49.86 -23.73
CA ALA A 44 2.49 -49.03 -24.41
C ALA A 44 3.00 -47.62 -24.78
N ALA A 45 4.28 -47.48 -25.19
CA ALA A 45 5.02 -46.23 -25.31
C ALA A 45 4.26 -45.07 -26.03
N ASN A 46 3.52 -45.37 -27.10
CA ASN A 46 2.81 -44.38 -27.92
C ASN A 46 1.29 -44.40 -27.72
N GLN A 47 0.80 -45.17 -26.76
CA GLN A 47 -0.64 -45.21 -26.43
C GLN A 47 -0.98 -44.32 -25.23
N PRO A 48 -2.24 -43.89 -25.05
CA PRO A 48 -2.63 -43.04 -23.93
C PRO A 48 -2.25 -43.55 -22.53
N PRO A 49 -2.26 -44.87 -22.21
CA PRO A 49 -1.79 -45.40 -20.95
C PRO A 49 -0.28 -45.23 -20.75
N GLY A 50 0.52 -45.42 -21.79
CA GLY A 50 1.98 -45.30 -21.75
C GLY A 50 2.39 -43.82 -21.56
N ILE A 51 1.74 -42.91 -22.23
CA ILE A 51 1.98 -41.47 -22.05
C ILE A 51 1.68 -41.03 -20.60
N ARG A 52 0.57 -41.52 -20.02
CA ARG A 52 0.24 -41.27 -18.61
C ARG A 52 1.28 -41.89 -17.67
N ALA A 53 1.80 -43.05 -17.98
CA ALA A 53 2.90 -43.67 -17.21
C ALA A 53 4.18 -42.85 -17.31
N GLN A 54 4.55 -42.35 -18.48
CA GLN A 54 5.72 -41.46 -18.65
C GLN A 54 5.57 -40.14 -17.86
N MET A 55 4.41 -39.52 -17.84
CA MET A 55 4.16 -38.36 -17.00
C MET A 55 4.29 -38.67 -15.51
N GLY A 56 3.81 -39.85 -15.06
CA GLY A 56 3.98 -40.32 -13.69
C GLY A 56 5.47 -40.59 -13.36
N LEU A 57 6.24 -41.16 -14.28
CA LEU A 57 7.68 -41.40 -14.13
C LEU A 57 8.46 -40.06 -13.97
N VAL A 58 8.13 -39.03 -14.71
CA VAL A 58 8.77 -37.71 -14.55
C VAL A 58 8.60 -37.21 -13.13
N VAL A 59 7.40 -37.34 -12.57
CA VAL A 59 7.13 -36.91 -11.19
C VAL A 59 7.89 -37.77 -10.18
N ALA A 60 7.94 -39.09 -10.40
CA ALA A 60 8.68 -40.00 -9.53
C ALA A 60 10.19 -39.74 -9.58
N TYR A 61 10.79 -39.58 -10.75
CA TYR A 61 12.21 -39.26 -10.91
C TYR A 61 12.58 -37.86 -10.38
N LYS A 62 11.69 -36.88 -10.51
CA LYS A 62 11.86 -35.57 -9.87
C LYS A 62 11.92 -35.70 -8.35
N ALA A 63 11.03 -36.49 -7.77
CA ALA A 63 10.97 -36.71 -6.32
C ALA A 63 12.13 -37.53 -5.75
N THR A 64 12.70 -38.47 -6.53
CA THR A 64 13.87 -39.26 -6.15
C THR A 64 15.20 -38.60 -6.47
N GLY A 65 15.20 -37.39 -7.08
CA GLY A 65 16.40 -36.64 -7.43
C GLY A 65 17.11 -37.11 -8.71
N ASN A 66 16.55 -38.05 -9.46
CA ASN A 66 17.07 -38.50 -10.74
C ASN A 66 16.70 -37.56 -11.88
N LEU A 67 17.27 -36.32 -11.82
CA LEU A 67 16.96 -35.24 -12.75
C LEU A 67 17.30 -35.56 -14.21
N LYS A 68 18.34 -36.39 -14.46
CA LYS A 68 18.73 -36.75 -15.82
C LYS A 68 17.62 -37.55 -16.51
N SER A 69 17.09 -38.57 -15.85
CA SER A 69 15.98 -39.38 -16.39
C SER A 69 14.70 -38.62 -16.53
N ALA A 70 14.39 -37.71 -15.59
CA ALA A 70 13.24 -36.82 -15.65
C ALA A 70 13.31 -35.86 -16.85
N ILE A 71 14.45 -35.24 -17.12
CA ILE A 71 14.68 -34.33 -18.26
C ILE A 71 14.58 -35.10 -19.57
N ALA A 72 15.17 -36.30 -19.68
CA ALA A 72 15.11 -37.09 -20.89
C ALA A 72 13.65 -37.46 -21.25
N LEU A 73 12.85 -37.90 -20.28
CA LEU A 73 11.44 -38.21 -20.47
C LEU A 73 10.61 -36.95 -20.79
N CYS A 74 10.84 -35.80 -20.12
CA CYS A 74 10.19 -34.57 -20.47
C CYS A 74 10.47 -34.15 -21.93
N THR A 75 11.71 -34.25 -22.37
CA THR A 75 12.10 -33.95 -23.75
C THR A 75 11.42 -34.85 -24.76
N SER A 76 11.24 -36.15 -24.46
CA SER A 76 10.50 -37.06 -25.32
C SER A 76 8.99 -36.72 -25.39
N LEU A 77 8.40 -36.25 -24.26
CA LEU A 77 7.00 -35.84 -24.19
C LEU A 77 6.69 -34.53 -24.93
N THR A 78 7.68 -33.65 -25.14
CA THR A 78 7.49 -32.43 -25.94
C THR A 78 7.31 -32.70 -27.42
N ASN A 79 7.72 -33.87 -27.90
CA ASN A 79 7.58 -34.28 -29.31
C ASN A 79 6.21 -34.91 -29.64
N ILE A 80 5.34 -35.08 -28.65
CA ILE A 80 4.01 -35.66 -28.86
C ILE A 80 3.06 -34.60 -29.42
N PRO A 81 2.23 -34.92 -30.46
CA PRO A 81 1.37 -33.94 -31.12
C PRO A 81 0.14 -33.50 -30.31
N ASN A 82 0.15 -33.66 -28.98
CA ASN A 82 -0.91 -33.24 -28.09
C ASN A 82 -0.52 -31.95 -27.34
N THR A 83 -1.24 -30.87 -27.59
CA THR A 83 -0.94 -29.53 -27.07
C THR A 83 -0.92 -29.47 -25.55
N GLN A 84 -1.79 -30.22 -24.86
CA GLN A 84 -1.84 -30.23 -23.38
C GLN A 84 -0.64 -30.96 -22.77
N ILE A 85 -0.22 -32.07 -23.39
CA ILE A 85 0.95 -32.83 -22.92
C ILE A 85 2.23 -32.05 -23.18
N LYS A 86 2.31 -31.40 -24.34
CA LYS A 86 3.45 -30.53 -24.69
C LYS A 86 3.62 -29.37 -23.72
N THR A 87 2.55 -28.63 -23.45
CA THR A 87 2.60 -27.50 -22.51
C THR A 87 2.95 -27.94 -21.09
N TRP A 88 2.47 -29.11 -20.65
CA TRP A 88 2.85 -29.67 -19.36
C TRP A 88 4.33 -30.07 -19.32
N ALA A 89 4.83 -30.72 -20.38
CA ALA A 89 6.21 -31.17 -20.51
C ALA A 89 7.18 -29.97 -20.56
N ASP A 90 6.88 -28.92 -21.34
CA ASP A 90 7.67 -27.69 -21.43
C ASP A 90 7.75 -26.96 -20.09
N ARG A 91 6.63 -26.90 -19.36
CA ARG A 91 6.61 -26.29 -18.02
C ARG A 91 7.46 -27.08 -17.03
N THR A 92 7.33 -28.40 -17.03
CA THR A 92 8.10 -29.27 -16.14
C THR A 92 9.58 -29.28 -16.50
N LEU A 93 9.92 -29.17 -17.78
CA LEU A 93 11.30 -29.06 -18.25
C LEU A 93 11.97 -27.76 -17.77
N LYS A 94 11.25 -26.63 -17.82
CA LYS A 94 11.70 -25.35 -17.25
C LYS A 94 11.95 -25.41 -15.73
N GLU A 95 11.16 -26.20 -15.02
CA GLU A 95 11.36 -26.42 -13.58
C GLU A 95 12.55 -27.33 -13.26
N LEU A 96 12.88 -28.30 -14.13
CA LEU A 96 13.96 -29.28 -13.96
C LEU A 96 15.32 -28.77 -14.44
N THR A 97 15.34 -27.81 -15.36
CA THR A 97 16.56 -27.22 -15.92
C THR A 97 16.83 -25.90 -15.21
N PRO A 98 17.88 -25.77 -14.38
CA PRO A 98 18.26 -24.46 -13.85
C PRO A 98 18.57 -23.51 -15.01
N PRO A 99 18.20 -22.22 -14.94
CA PRO A 99 18.47 -21.29 -16.01
C PRO A 99 19.96 -21.29 -16.34
N LYS A 100 20.30 -21.68 -17.57
CA LYS A 100 21.68 -21.60 -18.09
C LYS A 100 22.09 -20.13 -17.96
N PRO A 101 23.25 -19.80 -17.35
CA PRO A 101 23.75 -18.43 -17.34
C PRO A 101 23.75 -17.92 -18.78
N PRO A 102 23.29 -16.71 -19.06
CA PRO A 102 23.27 -16.18 -20.42
C PRO A 102 24.69 -16.22 -20.98
N GLU A 103 24.90 -16.86 -22.11
CA GLU A 103 26.10 -16.77 -22.89
C GLU A 103 26.26 -15.31 -23.30
N ILE A 104 27.28 -14.65 -22.74
CA ILE A 104 27.62 -13.26 -23.06
C ILE A 104 28.23 -13.27 -24.45
N PRO A 105 27.71 -12.50 -25.42
CA PRO A 105 28.41 -12.29 -26.67
C PRO A 105 29.78 -11.62 -26.43
N PRO A 106 30.83 -11.89 -27.20
CA PRO A 106 32.22 -11.54 -26.86
C PRO A 106 32.55 -10.04 -26.98
N GLU A 107 31.62 -9.11 -27.00
CA GLU A 107 31.88 -7.68 -27.22
C GLU A 107 31.31 -6.72 -26.21
N THR A 108 30.92 -7.13 -25.01
CA THR A 108 30.61 -6.18 -23.93
C THR A 108 31.60 -6.36 -22.80
N GLY A 109 32.56 -5.41 -22.73
CA GLY A 109 33.67 -5.42 -21.79
C GLY A 109 33.29 -5.37 -20.33
N PHE A 110 32.89 -6.49 -19.76
CA PHE A 110 32.82 -6.71 -18.32
C PHE A 110 34.05 -7.50 -17.91
N VAL A 111 35.07 -6.82 -17.42
CA VAL A 111 36.22 -7.42 -16.76
C VAL A 111 35.82 -7.69 -15.30
N ALA A 112 35.76 -8.94 -14.92
CA ALA A 112 35.66 -9.36 -13.53
C ALA A 112 36.87 -8.82 -12.74
N PHE A 113 36.62 -8.30 -11.55
CA PHE A 113 37.56 -7.50 -10.75
C PHE A 113 38.57 -8.35 -9.95
N ASP A 114 38.88 -9.56 -10.34
CA ASP A 114 39.76 -10.47 -9.57
C ASP A 114 40.88 -11.18 -10.39
N SER A 115 41.40 -10.53 -11.44
CA SER A 115 42.58 -11.08 -12.13
C SER A 115 43.51 -10.01 -12.68
N ALA A 116 43.98 -9.13 -11.79
CA ALA A 116 45.03 -8.17 -12.14
C ALA A 116 46.10 -8.17 -11.05
N THR A 117 46.73 -9.32 -10.84
CA THR A 117 47.96 -9.41 -10.04
C THR A 117 48.87 -10.56 -10.59
N GLU A 118 49.05 -10.60 -11.89
CA GLU A 118 50.18 -11.35 -12.45
C GLU A 118 50.32 -10.99 -13.94
N SER A 119 51.13 -9.99 -14.22
CA SER A 119 52.04 -9.81 -15.37
C SER A 119 52.42 -8.35 -15.56
N ARG A 120 53.41 -7.92 -14.78
CA ARG A 120 54.32 -6.88 -15.17
C ARG A 120 55.62 -6.98 -14.41
N LYS A 121 56.41 -8.00 -14.71
CA LYS A 121 57.84 -7.97 -14.51
C LYS A 121 58.40 -7.73 -15.89
N GLU A 122 58.91 -6.53 -16.12
CA GLU A 122 60.18 -6.28 -16.81
C GLU A 122 60.42 -4.79 -16.95
N THR A 123 61.67 -4.45 -16.63
CA THR A 123 62.41 -3.20 -16.87
C THR A 123 62.07 -1.99 -15.98
N LEU A 124 62.90 -1.76 -14.95
CA LEU A 124 63.95 -0.73 -14.94
C LEU A 124 64.70 -0.74 -13.61
N LYS A 125 66.01 -0.81 -13.76
CA LYS A 125 67.07 -0.75 -12.72
C LYS A 125 67.13 0.56 -11.99
N GLY A 126 67.48 0.54 -10.71
CA GLY A 126 68.25 1.59 -10.09
C GLY A 126 67.89 1.96 -8.65
N ALA A 127 68.85 1.70 -7.75
CA ALA A 127 69.14 2.36 -6.49
C ALA A 127 68.47 1.84 -5.19
N ARG A 128 69.25 1.06 -4.46
CA ARG A 128 69.27 0.89 -2.97
C ARG A 128 69.84 2.16 -2.31
N PRO A 129 69.85 2.35 -0.95
CA PRO A 129 70.00 1.37 0.11
C PRO A 129 69.25 1.66 1.48
N THR A 130 69.22 0.62 2.31
CA THR A 130 69.44 0.52 3.77
C THR A 130 68.39 1.17 4.70
N ALA A 131 68.04 0.60 5.77
CA ALA A 131 68.36 -0.42 6.74
C ALA A 131 67.29 -0.47 7.83
N ASP A 132 67.15 -1.62 8.37
CA ASP A 132 67.12 -2.11 9.75
C ASP A 132 65.78 -2.12 10.55
N LYS A 133 65.57 -3.28 11.02
CA LYS A 133 65.36 -3.94 12.37
C LYS A 133 63.94 -4.50 12.60
N LYS A 134 64.00 -5.84 12.53
CA LYS A 134 63.71 -6.88 13.55
C LYS A 134 62.58 -6.71 14.51
N THR A 135 61.60 -7.62 14.48
CA THR A 135 61.23 -8.71 15.40
C THR A 135 59.87 -9.24 14.91
N GLY A 136 59.63 -10.48 14.59
CA GLY A 136 59.96 -11.74 15.19
C GLY A 136 58.81 -12.28 16.01
N PHE A 137 57.91 -13.08 15.40
CA PHE A 137 57.30 -14.20 16.13
C PHE A 137 56.62 -15.16 15.13
N SER A 138 57.11 -16.44 15.21
CA SER A 138 56.63 -17.58 14.43
C SER A 138 55.49 -18.34 15.12
N PRO A 139 54.83 -19.30 14.40
CA PRO A 139 53.58 -19.92 14.75
C PRO A 139 53.70 -21.16 15.65
N LEU A 140 52.64 -21.50 16.35
CA LEU A 140 52.51 -22.81 17.04
C LEU A 140 51.32 -23.59 16.47
N GLU A 141 51.60 -24.79 16.06
CA GLU A 141 50.71 -25.84 15.62
C GLU A 141 50.09 -26.61 16.81
N PRO A 142 49.17 -27.58 16.58
CA PRO A 142 48.06 -27.93 17.47
C PRO A 142 48.35 -29.17 18.36
N THR A 143 47.64 -29.29 19.49
CA THR A 143 47.64 -30.52 20.26
C THR A 143 46.23 -31.00 20.57
N ASN A 144 46.03 -32.31 20.41
CA ASN A 144 44.86 -33.16 20.52
C ASN A 144 44.17 -33.19 21.90
N ALA A 145 42.88 -33.37 21.84
CA ALA A 145 41.85 -34.09 22.60
C ALA A 145 42.18 -34.72 23.97
N PRO A 146 41.17 -35.01 24.88
CA PRO A 146 40.05 -35.92 24.55
C PRO A 146 38.67 -35.61 25.23
N ALA A 147 37.69 -36.19 24.60
CA ALA A 147 36.35 -36.73 24.94
C ALA A 147 35.79 -36.66 26.41
N ASN A 148 34.52 -36.35 26.45
CA ASN A 148 33.34 -37.00 27.06
C ASN A 148 32.40 -35.98 27.75
N THR A 149 31.17 -35.87 27.32
CA THR A 149 29.99 -36.44 28.01
C THR A 149 28.69 -35.88 27.44
N LYS A 150 27.82 -36.82 27.05
CA LYS A 150 26.35 -36.87 27.11
C LYS A 150 25.50 -35.80 26.40
N SER A 151 24.99 -36.24 25.27
CA SER A 151 23.77 -35.76 24.62
C SER A 151 22.54 -35.98 25.50
N THR A 152 21.75 -34.94 25.69
CA THR A 152 20.34 -35.05 26.05
C THR A 152 19.53 -34.56 24.87
N HIS A 153 18.81 -35.48 24.23
CA HIS A 153 17.80 -35.24 23.22
C HIS A 153 16.62 -34.48 23.87
N ILE A 154 16.29 -33.31 23.33
CA ILE A 154 15.02 -32.65 23.55
C ILE A 154 14.30 -32.64 22.19
N SER A 155 13.21 -33.40 22.15
CA SER A 155 12.29 -33.48 21.02
C SER A 155 11.52 -32.18 20.83
N PRO A 156 11.20 -31.78 19.58
CA PRO A 156 10.39 -30.58 19.31
C PRO A 156 8.92 -30.81 19.73
N PRO A 157 8.19 -29.73 20.14
CA PRO A 157 6.79 -29.80 20.51
C PRO A 157 5.87 -30.03 19.31
N PRO A 158 4.71 -30.68 19.52
CA PRO A 158 3.78 -31.01 18.46
C PRO A 158 3.01 -29.78 17.92
N PRO A 159 2.53 -29.82 16.66
CA PRO A 159 1.77 -28.75 16.04
C PRO A 159 0.35 -28.62 16.62
N PRO A 160 -0.26 -27.42 16.55
CA PRO A 160 -1.58 -27.15 17.11
C PRO A 160 -2.71 -27.87 16.36
N PRO A 161 -3.83 -28.20 17.01
CA PRO A 161 -4.91 -28.97 16.42
C PRO A 161 -5.76 -28.16 15.44
N LYS A 162 -6.20 -28.85 14.39
CA LYS A 162 -7.16 -28.34 13.39
C LYS A 162 -8.56 -28.19 14.01
N PRO A 163 -9.36 -27.21 13.55
CA PRO A 163 -10.74 -27.05 14.04
C PRO A 163 -11.65 -28.18 13.54
N PRO A 164 -12.70 -28.55 14.29
CA PRO A 164 -13.57 -29.68 13.99
C PRO A 164 -14.54 -29.36 12.84
N ILE A 165 -14.68 -30.36 11.97
CA ILE A 165 -15.68 -30.40 10.91
C ILE A 165 -16.96 -30.96 11.53
N HIS A 166 -18.08 -30.22 11.43
CA HIS A 166 -19.40 -30.70 11.80
C HIS A 166 -19.98 -31.60 10.71
N PRO A 167 -20.59 -32.73 11.04
CA PRO A 167 -21.23 -33.62 10.10
C PRO A 167 -22.62 -33.11 9.70
N THR A 168 -22.92 -33.20 8.41
CA THR A 168 -24.23 -32.99 7.81
C THR A 168 -25.09 -34.23 8.10
N GLN A 169 -26.24 -34.04 8.67
CA GLN A 169 -27.26 -35.08 8.80
C GLN A 169 -28.01 -35.29 7.48
N GLU A 170 -27.99 -36.52 7.00
CA GLU A 170 -28.95 -37.06 6.01
C GLU A 170 -30.30 -37.29 6.69
N GLY A 171 -31.35 -36.93 5.99
CA GLY A 171 -32.75 -37.29 6.32
C GLY A 171 -33.50 -37.64 5.06
N GLU A 172 -33.83 -38.93 4.95
CA GLU A 172 -34.61 -39.61 3.91
C GLU A 172 -36.11 -39.24 3.90
N HIS A 173 -36.68 -39.57 2.73
CA HIS A 173 -38.08 -39.79 2.37
C HIS A 173 -38.68 -38.73 1.43
N GLY A 174 -39.29 -39.03 0.31
CA GLY A 174 -39.79 -40.26 -0.32
C GLY A 174 -40.64 -39.81 -1.49
N ASP A 175 -40.58 -40.57 -2.55
CA ASP A 175 -41.50 -40.79 -3.68
C ASP A 175 -42.63 -39.79 -4.02
N THR A 176 -42.72 -39.38 -5.26
CA THR A 176 -43.62 -39.86 -6.32
C THR A 176 -43.50 -39.03 -7.60
N ALA A 177 -43.22 -39.68 -8.69
CA ALA A 177 -43.48 -39.22 -10.06
C ALA A 177 -44.96 -39.37 -10.41
N PRO A 178 -45.50 -38.67 -11.42
CA PRO A 178 -45.66 -39.33 -12.72
C PRO A 178 -45.42 -38.48 -13.97
N THR A 179 -44.99 -39.20 -14.94
CA THR A 179 -44.94 -39.04 -16.40
C THR A 179 -46.15 -38.38 -17.04
N THR A 180 -45.96 -37.54 -18.06
CA THR A 180 -46.60 -37.63 -19.39
C THR A 180 -46.01 -36.63 -20.40
N THR A 181 -45.38 -37.15 -21.44
CA THR A 181 -45.62 -37.04 -22.89
C THR A 181 -45.56 -35.69 -23.61
N ALA A 182 -44.71 -35.72 -24.62
CA ALA A 182 -44.41 -34.77 -25.67
C ALA A 182 -45.63 -34.35 -26.56
N THR A 183 -45.54 -33.17 -27.13
CA THR A 183 -45.84 -32.95 -28.56
C THR A 183 -45.23 -31.64 -29.08
N ASP A 184 -44.60 -31.74 -30.23
CA ASP A 184 -44.05 -30.66 -31.05
C ASP A 184 -45.11 -29.68 -31.53
N THR A 185 -44.76 -28.41 -31.66
CA THR A 185 -45.16 -27.58 -32.82
C THR A 185 -44.32 -26.30 -32.86
N GLU A 186 -43.61 -26.09 -33.96
CA GLU A 186 -42.97 -24.84 -34.38
C GLU A 186 -44.00 -23.71 -34.53
N THR A 187 -43.66 -22.51 -34.12
CA THR A 187 -43.91 -21.28 -34.89
C THR A 187 -43.09 -20.08 -34.35
N SER A 188 -42.46 -19.43 -35.29
CA SER A 188 -41.70 -18.18 -35.20
C SER A 188 -42.46 -17.00 -34.58
N GLY A 189 -41.75 -16.19 -33.79
CA GLY A 189 -42.24 -14.90 -33.31
C GLY A 189 -41.15 -14.15 -32.48
N GLU A 190 -40.49 -13.21 -33.14
CA GLU A 190 -39.62 -12.24 -32.51
C GLU A 190 -40.29 -11.53 -31.35
N ASN A 191 -39.67 -11.52 -30.17
CA ASN A 191 -39.77 -10.42 -29.24
C ASN A 191 -38.57 -10.43 -28.27
N SER A 192 -37.75 -9.41 -28.41
CA SER A 192 -36.63 -9.04 -27.55
C SER A 192 -37.11 -8.72 -26.14
N SER A 193 -36.84 -9.61 -25.21
CA SER A 193 -36.75 -9.28 -23.79
C SER A 193 -35.43 -9.78 -23.27
N GLY A 194 -34.46 -8.85 -23.19
CA GLY A 194 -33.14 -9.10 -22.63
C GLY A 194 -33.22 -9.52 -21.17
N SER A 195 -32.93 -10.78 -20.90
CA SER A 195 -32.58 -11.26 -19.57
C SER A 195 -31.27 -10.60 -19.10
N PRO A 196 -31.14 -10.16 -17.83
CA PRO A 196 -29.92 -9.56 -17.30
C PRO A 196 -29.00 -10.66 -16.74
N THR A 197 -28.44 -11.48 -17.61
CA THR A 197 -27.43 -12.48 -17.22
C THR A 197 -26.44 -12.66 -18.34
N ASP A 198 -25.44 -11.78 -18.39
CA ASP A 198 -24.10 -12.07 -18.88
C ASP A 198 -23.17 -10.92 -18.49
N ILE A 199 -22.65 -11.00 -17.26
CA ILE A 199 -21.41 -10.33 -16.95
C ILE A 199 -20.31 -11.23 -17.51
N PRO A 200 -19.48 -10.75 -18.47
CA PRO A 200 -18.39 -11.54 -19.01
C PRO A 200 -17.54 -12.05 -17.84
N GLY A 201 -17.31 -13.36 -17.79
CA GLY A 201 -16.44 -13.97 -16.80
C GLY A 201 -15.14 -13.20 -16.76
N PHE A 202 -14.58 -13.02 -15.56
CA PHE A 202 -13.27 -12.42 -15.32
C PHE A 202 -12.22 -13.19 -16.15
N ALA A 203 -12.03 -12.76 -17.39
CA ALA A 203 -10.85 -13.14 -18.14
C ALA A 203 -9.67 -12.57 -17.33
N THR A 204 -8.80 -13.43 -16.86
CA THR A 204 -7.52 -13.02 -16.28
C THR A 204 -6.82 -12.19 -17.35
N PRO A 205 -6.64 -10.88 -17.15
CA PRO A 205 -6.00 -10.03 -18.15
C PRO A 205 -4.58 -10.55 -18.36
N ASP A 206 -4.13 -10.56 -19.61
CA ASP A 206 -2.76 -10.87 -19.95
C ASP A 206 -1.84 -10.03 -19.08
N THR A 207 -1.03 -10.68 -18.25
CA THR A 207 -0.07 -10.01 -17.40
C THR A 207 0.96 -9.34 -18.30
N TYR A 208 1.02 -8.00 -18.26
CA TYR A 208 2.04 -7.24 -18.96
C TYR A 208 3.41 -7.54 -18.34
N GLU A 209 4.29 -8.18 -19.11
CA GLU A 209 5.67 -8.40 -18.64
C GLU A 209 6.41 -7.07 -18.61
N LEU A 210 6.78 -6.66 -17.39
CA LEU A 210 7.54 -5.45 -17.16
C LEU A 210 8.97 -5.62 -17.67
N THR A 211 9.26 -5.09 -18.85
CA THR A 211 10.60 -5.13 -19.43
C THR A 211 11.41 -3.91 -18.99
N TRP A 212 12.56 -4.16 -18.35
CA TRP A 212 13.51 -3.14 -17.96
C TRP A 212 14.61 -2.96 -18.98
N ARG A 213 15.00 -1.71 -19.24
CA ARG A 213 16.17 -1.41 -20.11
C ARG A 213 17.49 -1.81 -19.45
N GLN A 214 17.48 -2.07 -18.15
CA GLN A 214 18.65 -2.32 -17.32
C GLN A 214 19.71 -1.22 -17.48
N ALA A 215 19.24 0.01 -17.52
CA ALA A 215 20.10 1.18 -17.66
C ALA A 215 21.18 1.18 -16.57
N GLY A 216 22.40 1.52 -16.98
CA GLY A 216 23.58 1.39 -16.16
C GLY A 216 23.66 2.37 -14.99
N ARG A 217 24.74 2.26 -14.22
CA ARG A 217 25.09 3.14 -13.10
C ARG A 217 26.46 3.80 -13.31
N THR A 218 26.71 4.88 -12.57
CA THR A 218 28.04 5.52 -12.59
C THR A 218 28.94 4.98 -11.48
N LYS A 219 30.21 4.74 -11.81
CA LYS A 219 31.22 4.31 -10.83
C LYS A 219 31.69 5.47 -9.94
N SER A 220 31.64 6.71 -10.44
CA SER A 220 32.07 7.91 -9.74
C SER A 220 31.04 9.03 -9.98
N PRO A 221 29.98 9.13 -9.15
CA PRO A 221 28.98 10.16 -9.30
C PRO A 221 29.58 11.54 -9.05
N ARG A 222 29.41 12.46 -9.99
CA ARG A 222 29.74 13.86 -9.78
C ARG A 222 28.82 14.42 -8.69
N PRO A 223 29.36 15.21 -7.73
CA PRO A 223 28.53 15.74 -6.66
C PRO A 223 27.46 16.68 -7.23
N LEU A 224 26.24 16.50 -6.77
CA LEU A 224 25.13 17.41 -7.04
C LEU A 224 25.27 18.67 -6.15
N LYS A 225 24.53 19.73 -6.48
CA LYS A 225 24.51 20.95 -5.64
C LYS A 225 24.18 20.58 -4.19
N PRO A 226 24.87 21.16 -3.19
CA PRO A 226 24.67 20.81 -1.80
C PRO A 226 23.20 21.01 -1.35
N LEU A 227 22.69 20.08 -0.55
CA LEU A 227 21.35 20.15 0.02
C LEU A 227 21.31 21.20 1.15
N LYS A 228 20.24 21.98 1.20
CA LYS A 228 19.98 22.92 2.32
C LYS A 228 19.37 22.15 3.51
N LEU A 229 20.16 21.29 4.14
CA LEU A 229 19.69 20.43 5.25
C LEU A 229 19.22 21.21 6.48
N LEU A 230 19.75 22.42 6.72
CA LEU A 230 19.30 23.24 7.83
C LEU A 230 17.82 23.59 7.71
N ASN A 231 17.39 24.08 6.54
CA ASN A 231 15.97 24.41 6.32
C ASN A 231 15.09 23.18 6.49
N PHE A 232 15.54 22.02 5.97
CA PHE A 232 14.82 20.77 6.11
C PHE A 232 14.71 20.32 7.58
N ARG A 233 15.77 20.47 8.38
CA ARG A 233 15.72 20.16 9.81
C ARG A 233 14.78 21.10 10.58
N ILE A 234 14.73 22.38 10.22
CA ILE A 234 13.78 23.35 10.78
C ILE A 234 12.35 22.92 10.45
N GLU A 235 12.08 22.53 9.22
CA GLU A 235 10.76 21.98 8.81
C GLU A 235 10.39 20.72 9.61
N ALA A 236 11.36 19.84 9.86
CA ALA A 236 11.15 18.61 10.64
C ALA A 236 10.80 18.91 12.10
N VAL A 237 11.53 19.82 12.74
CA VAL A 237 11.24 20.28 14.11
C VAL A 237 9.89 21.01 14.16
N GLY A 238 9.62 21.90 13.20
CA GLY A 238 8.34 22.61 13.10
C GLY A 238 7.14 21.66 12.96
N SER A 239 7.28 20.59 12.16
CA SER A 239 6.24 19.56 12.03
C SER A 239 6.01 18.79 13.33
N ALA A 240 7.07 18.48 14.09
CA ALA A 240 6.97 17.81 15.40
C ALA A 240 6.30 18.72 16.44
N ILE A 241 6.62 20.02 16.44
CA ILE A 241 5.98 21.02 17.28
C ILE A 241 4.49 21.17 16.92
N ALA A 242 4.17 21.23 15.63
CA ALA A 242 2.78 21.28 15.18
C ALA A 242 2.00 20.02 15.59
N LEU A 243 2.62 18.84 15.52
CA LEU A 243 2.03 17.59 16.02
C LEU A 243 1.75 17.67 17.53
N PHE A 244 2.68 18.23 18.32
CA PHE A 244 2.49 18.39 19.75
C PHE A 244 1.30 19.29 20.09
N PHE A 245 1.22 20.48 19.47
CA PHE A 245 0.10 21.40 19.72
C PHE A 245 -1.24 20.82 19.24
N LEU A 246 -1.26 20.12 18.11
CA LEU A 246 -2.46 19.44 17.64
C LEU A 246 -2.87 18.31 18.58
N ALA A 247 -1.93 17.49 19.04
CA ALA A 247 -2.19 16.44 20.03
C ALA A 247 -2.74 17.00 21.35
N ARG A 248 -2.18 18.13 21.82
CA ARG A 248 -2.68 18.87 22.99
C ARG A 248 -4.12 19.32 22.78
N LEU A 249 -4.43 19.96 21.66
CA LEU A 249 -5.77 20.46 21.34
C LEU A 249 -6.77 19.31 21.27
N VAL A 250 -6.43 18.24 20.57
CA VAL A 250 -7.28 17.05 20.44
C VAL A 250 -7.51 16.37 21.78
N LEU A 251 -6.47 16.20 22.58
CA LEU A 251 -6.58 15.59 23.90
C LEU A 251 -7.46 16.45 24.84
N GLN A 252 -7.22 17.75 24.88
CA GLN A 252 -8.04 18.68 25.67
C GLN A 252 -9.51 18.66 25.24
N PHE A 253 -9.78 18.67 23.93
CA PHE A 253 -11.12 18.55 23.38
C PHE A 253 -11.79 17.24 23.81
N LEU A 254 -11.10 16.11 23.70
CA LEU A 254 -11.64 14.80 24.10
C LEU A 254 -11.93 14.75 25.61
N LEU A 255 -11.00 15.20 26.45
CA LEU A 255 -11.18 15.20 27.91
C LEU A 255 -12.35 16.08 28.35
N THR A 256 -12.50 17.27 27.76
CA THR A 256 -13.62 18.18 28.02
C THR A 256 -14.95 17.55 27.62
N ASN A 257 -15.03 16.94 26.44
CA ASN A 257 -16.27 16.30 25.98
C ASN A 257 -16.61 15.04 26.78
N ILE A 258 -15.62 14.24 27.19
CA ILE A 258 -15.84 13.09 28.08
C ILE A 258 -16.41 13.58 29.41
N ASN A 259 -15.85 14.63 30.01
CA ASN A 259 -16.38 15.20 31.26
C ASN A 259 -17.79 15.76 31.07
N ALA A 260 -18.08 16.45 29.98
CA ALA A 260 -19.42 16.94 29.68
C ALA A 260 -20.43 15.78 29.58
N LEU A 261 -20.05 14.67 28.91
CA LEU A 261 -20.85 13.46 28.84
C LEU A 261 -21.05 12.84 30.23
N LEU A 262 -20.01 12.73 31.04
CA LEU A 262 -20.12 12.22 32.40
C LEU A 262 -21.09 13.08 33.25
N VAL A 263 -21.01 14.41 33.16
CA VAL A 263 -21.94 15.33 33.84
C VAL A 263 -23.38 15.05 33.42
N GLN A 264 -23.65 14.89 32.11
CA GLN A 264 -25.02 14.59 31.62
C GLN A 264 -25.49 13.22 32.12
N LEU A 265 -24.64 12.20 32.12
CA LEU A 265 -24.97 10.88 32.67
C LEU A 265 -25.21 10.95 34.18
N TYR A 266 -24.40 11.72 34.93
CA TYR A 266 -24.61 11.93 36.34
C TYR A 266 -25.96 12.63 36.67
N ILE A 267 -26.30 13.66 35.91
CA ILE A 267 -27.59 14.34 36.05
C ILE A 267 -28.75 13.39 35.78
N PHE A 268 -28.63 12.56 34.76
CA PHE A 268 -29.69 11.62 34.37
C PHE A 268 -29.82 10.44 35.33
N THR A 269 -28.70 9.79 35.69
CA THR A 269 -28.70 8.54 36.46
C THR A 269 -28.59 8.75 37.96
N ARG A 270 -28.06 9.90 38.40
CA ARG A 270 -27.68 10.22 39.80
C ARG A 270 -26.65 9.24 40.40
N LEU A 271 -25.97 8.46 39.55
CA LEU A 271 -24.97 7.50 40.02
C LEU A 271 -23.62 8.16 40.21
N PRO A 272 -22.96 7.99 41.40
CA PRO A 272 -21.68 8.67 41.69
C PRO A 272 -20.55 8.25 40.75
N ILE A 273 -20.64 7.11 40.09
CA ILE A 273 -19.64 6.64 39.10
C ILE A 273 -19.49 7.56 37.90
N PHE A 274 -20.51 8.37 37.61
CA PHE A 274 -20.51 9.32 36.48
C PHE A 274 -20.13 10.75 36.92
N GLN A 275 -19.60 10.94 38.11
CA GLN A 275 -19.08 12.26 38.51
C GLN A 275 -17.93 12.68 37.57
N PRO A 276 -17.84 13.98 37.23
CA PRO A 276 -16.77 14.48 36.37
C PRO A 276 -15.40 14.29 37.02
N ILE A 277 -14.45 13.87 36.19
CA ILE A 277 -13.08 13.61 36.62
C ILE A 277 -12.31 14.93 36.69
N GLN A 278 -11.95 15.38 37.89
CA GLN A 278 -11.25 16.66 38.14
C GLN A 278 -9.95 16.79 37.32
N LEU A 279 -9.22 15.66 37.12
CA LEU A 279 -7.99 15.64 36.33
C LEU A 279 -8.22 16.10 34.87
N PHE A 280 -9.40 15.86 34.30
CA PHE A 280 -9.70 16.19 32.91
C PHE A 280 -9.92 17.70 32.66
N TYR A 281 -10.06 18.48 33.71
CA TYR A 281 -10.10 19.93 33.60
C TYR A 281 -8.72 20.58 33.62
N ARG A 282 -7.67 19.82 34.01
CA ARG A 282 -6.30 20.35 34.04
C ARG A 282 -5.71 20.46 32.64
N ASP A 283 -4.79 21.40 32.46
CA ASP A 283 -4.03 21.52 31.20
C ASP A 283 -3.18 20.26 30.98
N PRO A 284 -3.37 19.53 29.84
CA PRO A 284 -2.61 18.32 29.55
C PRO A 284 -1.17 18.60 29.07
N THR A 285 -0.75 19.86 28.96
CA THR A 285 0.56 20.25 28.42
C THR A 285 1.74 19.58 29.13
N PRO A 286 1.84 19.60 30.49
CA PRO A 286 3.00 18.98 31.16
C PRO A 286 3.05 17.47 30.95
N PHE A 287 1.89 16.82 30.99
CA PHE A 287 1.79 15.38 30.70
C PHE A 287 2.26 15.05 29.28
N LEU A 288 1.81 15.82 28.29
CA LEU A 288 2.20 15.59 26.88
C LEU A 288 3.68 15.88 26.65
N GLN A 289 4.28 16.87 27.31
CA GLN A 289 5.71 17.15 27.22
C GLN A 289 6.54 15.94 27.68
N ILE A 290 6.19 15.39 28.85
CA ILE A 290 6.85 14.20 29.39
C ILE A 290 6.62 13.01 28.45
N LEU A 291 5.38 12.79 28.03
CA LEU A 291 5.03 11.69 27.12
C LEU A 291 5.80 11.76 25.81
N PHE A 292 5.85 12.92 25.15
CA PHE A 292 6.57 13.09 23.88
C PHE A 292 8.07 12.89 24.06
N GLY A 293 8.65 13.40 25.17
CA GLY A 293 10.05 13.17 25.52
C GLY A 293 10.35 11.68 25.71
N LEU A 294 9.51 10.97 26.46
CA LEU A 294 9.65 9.53 26.69
C LEU A 294 9.47 8.73 25.41
N LEU A 295 8.44 9.04 24.58
CA LEU A 295 8.21 8.37 23.30
C LEU A 295 9.41 8.58 22.36
N LEU A 296 9.96 9.78 22.28
CA LEU A 296 11.12 10.06 21.47
C LEU A 296 12.34 9.27 21.96
N ALA A 297 12.66 9.36 23.25
CA ALA A 297 13.81 8.69 23.84
C ALA A 297 13.73 7.17 23.74
N SER A 298 12.54 6.59 23.97
CA SER A 298 12.28 5.14 23.91
C SER A 298 11.97 4.63 22.52
N SER A 299 11.91 5.48 21.50
CA SER A 299 11.41 5.11 20.16
C SER A 299 12.10 3.89 19.55
N PRO A 300 13.43 3.65 19.67
CA PRO A 300 14.01 2.46 19.06
C PRO A 300 13.52 1.16 19.71
N TRP A 301 13.39 1.13 21.02
CA TRP A 301 12.97 -0.07 21.76
C TRP A 301 11.46 -0.29 21.70
N LEU A 302 10.68 0.79 21.79
CA LEU A 302 9.22 0.71 21.71
C LEU A 302 8.76 0.28 20.32
N THR A 303 9.40 0.80 19.27
CA THR A 303 9.12 0.35 17.90
C THR A 303 9.52 -1.12 17.71
N ASP A 304 10.65 -1.57 18.26
CA ASP A 304 11.01 -3.00 18.23
C ASP A 304 9.96 -3.86 18.94
N ALA A 305 9.48 -3.42 20.10
CA ALA A 305 8.46 -4.15 20.85
C ALA A 305 7.14 -4.25 20.05
N LEU A 306 6.70 -3.15 19.44
CA LEU A 306 5.51 -3.14 18.57
C LEU A 306 5.69 -4.06 17.35
N LEU A 307 6.81 -3.97 16.66
CA LEU A 307 7.10 -4.82 15.51
C LEU A 307 7.27 -6.29 15.90
N LYS A 308 7.79 -6.57 17.09
CA LYS A 308 7.87 -7.94 17.60
C LYS A 308 6.49 -8.51 17.91
N LEU A 309 5.63 -7.69 18.52
CA LEU A 309 4.28 -8.10 18.89
C LEU A 309 3.38 -8.37 17.66
N PHE A 310 3.45 -7.49 16.65
CA PHE A 310 2.54 -7.57 15.50
C PHE A 310 3.13 -8.25 14.27
N CYS A 311 4.44 -8.22 14.10
CA CYS A 311 5.11 -8.69 12.89
C CYS A 311 6.20 -9.74 13.13
N GLY A 312 6.53 -10.06 14.37
CA GLY A 312 7.56 -11.06 14.69
C GLY A 312 8.98 -10.65 14.26
N ILE A 313 9.35 -9.36 14.39
CA ILE A 313 10.64 -8.84 13.95
C ILE A 313 11.83 -9.60 14.56
N GLU A 314 12.83 -9.93 13.74
CA GLU A 314 14.06 -10.60 14.11
C GLU A 314 15.30 -9.72 13.85
N THR A 315 16.46 -10.15 14.30
CA THR A 315 17.72 -9.46 14.00
C THR A 315 18.31 -9.99 12.71
N LEU A 316 18.48 -9.11 11.71
CA LEU A 316 19.13 -9.48 10.46
C LEU A 316 20.65 -9.53 10.64
N ARG A 317 21.23 -10.72 10.48
CA ARG A 317 22.69 -10.91 10.53
C ARG A 317 23.33 -10.40 9.25
N GLY A 318 24.48 -9.75 9.35
CA GLY A 318 25.24 -9.26 8.18
C GLY A 318 25.59 -10.35 7.16
N SER A 319 25.79 -11.61 7.64
CA SER A 319 26.01 -12.75 6.76
C SER A 319 24.81 -13.12 5.91
N VAL A 320 23.58 -12.93 6.42
CA VAL A 320 22.35 -13.16 5.66
C VAL A 320 22.17 -12.05 4.62
N LEU A 321 22.35 -10.78 5.01
CA LEU A 321 22.31 -9.68 4.06
C LEU A 321 23.33 -9.84 2.95
N SER A 322 24.57 -10.26 3.24
CA SER A 322 25.60 -10.44 2.23
C SER A 322 25.32 -11.58 1.24
N LYS A 323 24.44 -12.54 1.58
CA LYS A 323 23.96 -13.56 0.65
C LYS A 323 22.97 -12.96 -0.38
N HIS A 324 22.10 -12.08 0.05
CA HIS A 324 21.12 -11.41 -0.83
C HIS A 324 21.73 -10.21 -1.55
N SER A 325 22.54 -9.39 -0.84
CA SER A 325 23.19 -8.22 -1.43
C SER A 325 24.57 -7.94 -0.85
N LYS A 326 25.59 -8.20 -1.65
CA LYS A 326 26.99 -7.83 -1.35
C LYS A 326 27.17 -6.32 -1.45
N GLU A 327 26.43 -5.70 -2.37
CA GLU A 327 26.50 -4.25 -2.59
C GLU A 327 25.89 -3.47 -1.42
N ALA A 328 24.73 -3.85 -0.92
CA ALA A 328 24.13 -3.23 0.27
C ALA A 328 25.07 -3.31 1.48
N THR A 329 25.77 -4.45 1.67
CA THR A 329 26.76 -4.61 2.71
C THR A 329 27.94 -3.65 2.53
N ARG A 330 28.39 -3.43 1.28
CA ARG A 330 29.46 -2.46 0.95
C ARG A 330 29.00 -1.03 1.21
N VAL A 331 27.77 -0.68 0.82
CA VAL A 331 27.16 0.63 1.06
C VAL A 331 27.09 0.94 2.56
N LEU A 332 26.61 0.00 3.38
CA LEU A 332 26.54 0.15 4.82
C LEU A 332 27.92 0.44 5.46
N ARG A 333 28.94 -0.32 5.09
CA ARG A 333 30.32 -0.12 5.59
C ARG A 333 30.92 1.21 5.14
N SER A 334 30.84 1.52 3.85
CA SER A 334 31.39 2.74 3.29
C SER A 334 30.73 4.00 3.85
N PHE A 335 29.42 3.95 4.12
CA PHE A 335 28.67 5.03 4.71
C PHE A 335 29.10 5.30 6.16
N GLY A 336 29.23 4.24 6.98
CA GLY A 336 29.70 4.36 8.35
C GLY A 336 31.09 4.99 8.43
N THR A 337 32.02 4.59 7.56
CA THR A 337 33.36 5.16 7.51
C THR A 337 33.39 6.61 7.03
N LYS A 338 32.65 6.95 5.95
CA LYS A 338 32.64 8.30 5.36
C LYS A 338 31.96 9.35 6.24
N GLN A 339 30.87 8.96 6.92
CA GLN A 339 30.07 9.88 7.76
C GLN A 339 30.47 9.86 9.24
N ASN A 340 31.46 9.05 9.60
CA ASN A 340 31.86 8.81 11.00
C ASN A 340 30.66 8.45 11.89
N MET A 341 29.72 7.69 11.36
CA MET A 341 28.50 7.24 12.04
C MET A 341 28.56 5.75 12.35
N PRO A 342 28.03 5.33 13.50
CA PRO A 342 27.89 3.91 13.79
C PRO A 342 26.96 3.24 12.79
N THR A 343 27.28 2.01 12.41
CA THR A 343 26.40 1.22 11.55
C THR A 343 25.06 0.95 12.26
N PRO A 344 23.92 1.22 11.61
CA PRO A 344 22.61 0.97 12.21
C PRO A 344 22.37 -0.52 12.45
N VAL A 345 21.58 -0.84 13.46
CA VAL A 345 21.17 -2.23 13.72
C VAL A 345 20.17 -2.65 12.68
N LEU A 346 20.43 -3.80 12.04
CA LEU A 346 19.55 -4.34 11.00
C LEU A 346 18.51 -5.29 11.61
N LYS A 347 17.28 -5.15 11.17
CA LYS A 347 16.14 -5.95 11.60
C LYS A 347 15.44 -6.58 10.41
N LEU A 348 15.00 -7.82 10.55
CA LEU A 348 14.27 -8.58 9.54
C LEU A 348 12.82 -8.70 9.95
N LEU A 349 11.92 -8.34 9.04
CA LEU A 349 10.49 -8.55 9.15
C LEU A 349 10.12 -9.81 8.33
N PRO A 350 9.55 -10.84 8.93
CA PRO A 350 9.11 -12.05 8.20
C PRO A 350 7.79 -11.80 7.44
N LEU A 351 7.81 -10.80 6.55
CA LEU A 351 6.69 -10.39 5.72
C LEU A 351 7.03 -10.55 4.26
N ASN A 352 6.08 -11.07 3.46
CA ASN A 352 6.26 -11.24 2.01
C ASN A 352 6.14 -9.92 1.25
N VAL A 353 5.51 -8.89 1.86
CA VAL A 353 5.40 -7.56 1.25
C VAL A 353 6.78 -6.88 1.27
N PRO A 354 7.27 -6.33 0.13
CA PRO A 354 8.57 -5.70 0.06
C PRO A 354 8.55 -4.31 0.70
N VAL A 355 9.12 -4.19 1.89
CA VAL A 355 9.21 -2.93 2.64
C VAL A 355 10.55 -2.79 3.34
N ALA A 356 10.98 -1.53 3.52
CA ALA A 356 12.11 -1.16 4.35
C ALA A 356 11.86 0.22 4.96
N PHE A 357 12.31 0.46 6.17
CA PHE A 357 12.25 1.78 6.81
C PHE A 357 13.24 1.88 7.98
N SER A 358 13.65 3.12 8.26
CA SER A 358 14.52 3.46 9.37
C SER A 358 13.75 4.12 10.51
N TYR A 359 14.15 3.82 11.74
CA TYR A 359 13.54 4.37 12.96
C TYR A 359 14.55 4.49 14.09
N GLY A 360 14.20 5.28 15.11
CA GLY A 360 15.01 5.54 16.28
C GLY A 360 15.02 7.02 16.68
N CYS A 361 15.77 7.36 17.74
CA CYS A 361 15.87 8.73 18.27
C CYS A 361 17.18 9.43 17.87
N LEU A 362 18.28 8.70 17.85
CA LEU A 362 19.63 9.19 17.57
C LEU A 362 20.33 8.26 16.57
N PRO A 363 21.27 8.77 15.75
CA PRO A 363 22.02 7.91 14.79
C PRO A 363 22.69 6.70 15.45
N ARG A 364 23.11 6.85 16.72
CA ARG A 364 23.71 5.77 17.52
C ARG A 364 22.74 4.62 17.80
N PHE A 365 21.46 4.93 17.92
CA PHE A 365 20.38 3.96 18.17
C PHE A 365 19.48 3.75 16.96
N ALA A 366 19.93 4.18 15.80
CA ALA A 366 19.19 4.00 14.56
C ALA A 366 19.09 2.52 14.16
N ARG A 367 17.95 2.15 13.65
CA ARG A 367 17.64 0.80 13.17
C ARG A 367 17.04 0.87 11.78
N ILE A 368 17.36 -0.14 10.98
CA ILE A 368 16.76 -0.33 9.65
C ILE A 368 16.04 -1.68 9.67
N ALA A 369 14.72 -1.63 9.52
CA ALA A 369 13.90 -2.82 9.30
C ALA A 369 13.74 -3.06 7.82
N VAL A 370 13.90 -4.32 7.41
CA VAL A 370 13.75 -4.79 6.03
C VAL A 370 12.91 -6.06 6.05
N SER A 371 11.97 -6.20 5.13
CA SER A 371 11.16 -7.41 5.02
C SER A 371 11.89 -8.51 4.24
N GLN A 372 11.51 -9.76 4.51
CA GLN A 372 11.99 -10.91 3.73
C GLN A 372 11.57 -10.75 2.26
N GLY A 373 10.33 -10.32 2.00
CA GLY A 373 9.85 -10.10 0.64
C GLY A 373 10.64 -9.05 -0.15
N LEU A 374 11.24 -8.05 0.52
CA LEU A 374 12.13 -7.11 -0.15
C LEU A 374 13.45 -7.79 -0.56
N LEU A 375 14.02 -8.61 0.30
CA LEU A 375 15.26 -9.33 0.02
C LEU A 375 15.09 -10.38 -1.11
N ASP A 376 13.89 -10.95 -1.23
CA ASP A 376 13.60 -12.00 -2.21
C ASP A 376 13.19 -11.44 -3.59
N GLN A 377 12.57 -10.26 -3.63
CA GLN A 377 12.00 -9.69 -4.87
C GLN A 377 12.94 -8.70 -5.57
N LEU A 378 13.88 -8.08 -4.83
CA LEU A 378 14.79 -7.08 -5.38
C LEU A 378 16.16 -7.69 -5.72
N THR A 379 16.82 -7.13 -6.74
CA THR A 379 18.18 -7.50 -7.13
C THR A 379 19.22 -6.88 -6.20
N ASP A 380 20.47 -7.35 -6.26
CA ASP A 380 21.60 -6.90 -5.41
C ASP A 380 21.74 -5.35 -5.42
N ASP A 381 21.74 -4.75 -6.61
CA ASP A 381 21.89 -3.31 -6.80
C ASP A 381 20.64 -2.51 -6.34
N GLU A 382 19.44 -3.07 -6.52
CA GLU A 382 18.18 -2.49 -6.06
C GLU A 382 18.10 -2.49 -4.54
N ILE A 383 18.46 -3.60 -3.87
CA ILE A 383 18.55 -3.66 -2.42
C ILE A 383 19.53 -2.61 -1.90
N ALA A 384 20.69 -2.45 -2.55
CA ALA A 384 21.68 -1.45 -2.15
C ALA A 384 21.14 -0.01 -2.23
N THR A 385 20.32 0.32 -3.23
CA THR A 385 19.70 1.65 -3.34
C THR A 385 18.69 1.91 -2.22
N ILE A 386 17.90 0.91 -1.82
CA ILE A 386 16.96 1.04 -0.70
C ILE A 386 17.71 1.21 0.61
N PHE A 387 18.78 0.42 0.86
CA PHE A 387 19.61 0.64 2.05
C PHE A 387 20.26 2.02 2.07
N ALA A 388 20.76 2.51 0.94
CA ALA A 388 21.30 3.86 0.82
C ALA A 388 20.25 4.94 1.15
N ARG A 389 18.99 4.70 0.74
CA ARG A 389 17.86 5.58 1.05
C ARG A 389 17.58 5.62 2.56
N GLU A 390 17.59 4.47 3.23
CA GLU A 390 17.35 4.43 4.68
C GLU A 390 18.53 5.05 5.47
N LEU A 391 19.76 4.89 4.99
CA LEU A 391 20.93 5.57 5.54
C LEU A 391 20.85 7.09 5.34
N ALA A 392 20.29 7.56 4.22
CA ALA A 392 20.05 8.97 3.99
C ALA A 392 19.08 9.56 5.04
N HIS A 393 17.99 8.85 5.39
CA HIS A 393 17.10 9.27 6.46
C HIS A 393 17.81 9.45 7.80
N ILE A 394 18.73 8.52 8.12
CA ILE A 394 19.54 8.61 9.35
C ILE A 394 20.46 9.83 9.32
N SER A 395 21.14 10.09 8.19
CA SER A 395 22.07 11.21 8.04
C SER A 395 21.39 12.57 8.04
N HIS A 396 20.16 12.64 7.55
CA HIS A 396 19.35 13.85 7.52
C HIS A 396 18.69 14.17 8.87
N TRP A 397 18.66 13.20 9.80
CA TRP A 397 17.99 13.28 11.11
C TRP A 397 16.45 13.32 11.05
N ASP A 398 15.85 13.05 9.90
CA ASP A 398 14.40 13.05 9.75
C ASP A 398 13.73 11.76 10.27
N PHE A 399 14.50 10.70 10.47
CA PHE A 399 13.99 9.44 11.06
C PHE A 399 13.52 9.62 12.51
N ALA A 400 14.12 10.53 13.30
CA ALA A 400 13.77 10.76 14.70
C ALA A 400 12.37 11.40 14.87
N PRO A 401 12.04 12.57 14.25
CA PRO A 401 10.70 13.14 14.32
C PRO A 401 9.65 12.22 13.66
N MET A 402 10.02 11.44 12.63
CA MET A 402 9.11 10.49 12.02
C MET A 402 8.84 9.28 12.92
N SER A 403 9.84 8.80 13.69
CA SER A 403 9.65 7.75 14.70
C SER A 403 8.75 8.21 15.83
N LEU A 404 8.95 9.44 16.32
CA LEU A 404 8.05 10.05 17.31
C LEU A 404 6.62 10.13 16.78
N ALA A 405 6.46 10.65 15.57
CA ALA A 405 5.15 10.77 14.94
C ALA A 405 4.45 9.42 14.81
N MET A 406 5.18 8.41 14.33
CA MET A 406 4.65 7.06 14.20
C MET A 406 4.16 6.53 15.56
N LEU A 407 4.94 6.67 16.63
CA LEU A 407 4.54 6.21 17.97
C LEU A 407 3.33 6.96 18.52
N VAL A 408 3.28 8.29 18.34
CA VAL A 408 2.10 9.09 18.73
C VAL A 408 0.85 8.64 17.98
N LEU A 409 0.97 8.37 16.68
CA LEU A 409 -0.11 7.91 15.83
C LEU A 409 -0.54 6.47 16.14
N GLN A 410 0.37 5.62 16.62
CA GLN A 410 0.03 4.25 17.03
C GLN A 410 -0.96 4.24 18.20
N ILE A 411 -0.96 5.23 19.08
CA ILE A 411 -1.88 5.25 20.23
C ILE A 411 -3.35 5.22 19.77
N PRO A 412 -3.86 6.22 19.03
CA PRO A 412 -5.24 6.18 18.56
C PRO A 412 -5.48 5.03 17.56
N TYR A 413 -4.48 4.64 16.77
CA TYR A 413 -4.63 3.53 15.82
C TYR A 413 -4.80 2.18 16.53
N LEU A 414 -4.07 1.93 17.60
CA LEU A 414 -4.23 0.73 18.41
C LEU A 414 -5.59 0.71 19.15
N ILE A 415 -6.03 1.87 19.68
CA ILE A 415 -7.36 1.99 20.29
C ILE A 415 -8.43 1.62 19.26
N TYR A 416 -8.34 2.20 18.05
CA TYR A 416 -9.23 1.88 16.95
C TYR A 416 -9.30 0.38 16.68
N TRP A 417 -8.15 -0.23 16.45
CA TRP A 417 -8.05 -1.63 16.03
C TRP A 417 -8.47 -2.60 17.15
N GLN A 418 -8.01 -2.35 18.38
CA GLN A 418 -8.36 -3.19 19.54
C GLN A 418 -9.83 -3.08 19.88
N THR A 419 -10.41 -1.87 19.85
CA THR A 419 -11.83 -1.67 20.13
C THR A 419 -12.71 -2.37 19.10
N ALA A 420 -12.34 -2.34 17.83
CA ALA A 420 -13.06 -3.09 16.78
C ALA A 420 -12.98 -4.59 17.02
N TYR A 421 -11.78 -5.12 17.24
CA TYR A 421 -11.55 -6.54 17.49
C TYR A 421 -12.32 -7.08 18.71
N TRP A 422 -12.22 -6.37 19.85
CA TRP A 422 -12.96 -6.77 21.05
C TRP A 422 -14.46 -6.54 20.90
N GLY A 423 -14.86 -5.51 20.17
CA GLY A 423 -16.26 -5.23 19.88
C GLY A 423 -16.94 -6.36 19.13
N GLU A 424 -16.30 -6.92 18.12
CA GLU A 424 -16.81 -8.10 17.41
C GLU A 424 -16.91 -9.31 18.32
N ARG A 425 -15.83 -9.63 19.05
CA ARG A 425 -15.84 -10.76 19.98
C ARG A 425 -16.92 -10.65 21.06
N LEU A 426 -17.11 -9.46 21.62
CA LEU A 426 -18.16 -9.23 22.60
C LEU A 426 -19.55 -9.37 21.99
N CYS A 427 -19.75 -8.91 20.75
CA CYS A 427 -21.02 -9.09 20.05
C CYS A 427 -21.35 -10.57 19.81
N ASP A 428 -20.34 -11.40 19.51
CA ASP A 428 -20.52 -12.84 19.29
C ASP A 428 -20.87 -13.60 20.58
N LEU A 429 -20.38 -13.13 21.71
CA LEU A 429 -20.68 -13.73 23.03
C LEU A 429 -22.06 -13.34 23.57
N MET A 430 -22.69 -12.29 23.01
CA MET A 430 -23.97 -11.79 23.52
C MET A 430 -25.17 -12.46 22.87
N THR A 431 -26.02 -13.07 23.67
CA THR A 431 -27.27 -13.72 23.25
C THR A 431 -28.44 -12.75 23.13
N ILE A 432 -28.42 -11.63 23.89
CA ILE A 432 -29.49 -10.62 23.92
C ILE A 432 -29.26 -9.62 22.79
N ASP A 433 -30.17 -9.57 21.85
CA ASP A 433 -30.04 -8.71 20.65
C ASP A 433 -29.89 -7.21 20.95
N PHE A 434 -30.61 -6.70 21.93
CA PHE A 434 -30.50 -5.32 22.37
C PHE A 434 -29.09 -4.99 22.87
N LEU A 435 -28.54 -5.85 23.72
CA LEU A 435 -27.21 -5.67 24.30
C LEU A 435 -26.13 -5.81 23.23
N ARG A 436 -26.24 -6.83 22.36
CA ARG A 436 -25.36 -7.01 21.19
C ARG A 436 -25.33 -5.76 20.31
N ARG A 437 -26.52 -5.17 20.02
CA ARG A 437 -26.63 -3.98 19.20
C ARG A 437 -26.02 -2.77 19.89
N THR A 438 -26.24 -2.59 21.17
CA THR A 438 -25.68 -1.48 21.97
C THR A 438 -24.15 -1.57 22.02
N VAL A 439 -23.58 -2.73 22.31
CA VAL A 439 -22.13 -2.96 22.34
C VAL A 439 -21.52 -2.67 20.97
N ARG A 440 -22.14 -3.15 19.90
CA ARG A 440 -21.69 -2.90 18.53
C ARG A 440 -21.63 -1.40 18.22
N VAL A 441 -22.64 -0.64 18.60
CA VAL A 441 -22.67 0.81 18.34
C VAL A 441 -21.64 1.55 19.16
N VAL A 442 -21.51 1.23 20.45
CA VAL A 442 -20.53 1.88 21.33
C VAL A 442 -19.09 1.60 20.84
N THR A 443 -18.78 0.35 20.55
CA THR A 443 -17.45 -0.04 20.08
C THR A 443 -17.15 0.55 18.70
N ALA A 444 -18.13 0.60 17.80
CA ALA A 444 -18.00 1.26 16.51
C ALA A 444 -17.77 2.78 16.65
N ALA A 445 -18.47 3.44 17.59
CA ALA A 445 -18.28 4.87 17.84
C ALA A 445 -16.87 5.18 18.37
N ILE A 446 -16.39 4.40 19.34
CA ILE A 446 -15.04 4.56 19.89
C ILE A 446 -13.99 4.29 18.81
N SER A 447 -14.15 3.19 18.07
CA SER A 447 -13.28 2.80 16.97
C SER A 447 -13.21 3.91 15.88
N ALA A 448 -14.36 4.38 15.41
CA ALA A 448 -14.47 5.44 14.40
C ALA A 448 -13.85 6.77 14.88
N THR A 449 -14.11 7.17 16.13
CA THR A 449 -13.53 8.39 16.71
C THR A 449 -12.01 8.27 16.79
N SER A 450 -11.50 7.14 17.26
CA SER A 450 -10.06 6.89 17.38
C SER A 450 -9.36 6.91 16.00
N TYR A 451 -10.00 6.35 14.97
CA TYR A 451 -9.51 6.44 13.60
C TYR A 451 -9.53 7.87 13.06
N GLY A 452 -10.56 8.65 13.38
CA GLY A 452 -10.63 10.07 13.07
C GLY A 452 -9.49 10.86 13.70
N VAL A 453 -9.20 10.61 14.98
CA VAL A 453 -8.05 11.19 15.70
C VAL A 453 -6.73 10.80 15.04
N TYR A 454 -6.55 9.52 14.68
CA TYR A 454 -5.37 9.06 13.93
C TYR A 454 -5.19 9.83 12.62
N LYS A 455 -6.23 9.99 11.81
CA LYS A 455 -6.18 10.75 10.56
C LYS A 455 -5.86 12.23 10.79
N LEU A 456 -6.44 12.83 11.83
CA LEU A 456 -6.22 14.23 12.17
C LEU A 456 -4.78 14.47 12.64
N LEU A 457 -4.28 13.67 13.57
CA LEU A 457 -2.90 13.80 14.08
C LEU A 457 -1.83 13.53 13.02
N ARG A 458 -2.14 12.77 11.99
CA ARG A 458 -1.24 12.51 10.86
C ARG A 458 -0.98 13.77 10.01
N TRP A 459 -1.93 14.69 9.97
CA TRP A 459 -1.92 15.83 9.06
C TRP A 459 -0.67 16.72 9.12
N PRO A 460 -0.16 17.15 10.29
CA PRO A 460 1.07 17.97 10.38
C PRO A 460 2.31 17.27 9.80
N MET A 461 2.32 15.94 9.80
CA MET A 461 3.46 15.14 9.33
C MET A 461 3.48 14.90 7.82
N LEU A 462 2.35 15.12 7.11
CA LEU A 462 2.25 14.84 5.68
C LEU A 462 3.23 15.70 4.85
N TRP A 463 3.42 16.96 5.22
CA TRP A 463 4.38 17.83 4.56
C TRP A 463 5.81 17.29 4.70
N LEU A 464 6.23 16.99 5.92
CA LEU A 464 7.55 16.45 6.20
C LEU A 464 7.75 15.10 5.50
N SER A 465 6.74 14.23 5.55
CA SER A 465 6.77 12.91 4.90
C SER A 465 7.06 13.01 3.40
N ARG A 466 6.40 13.92 2.68
CA ARG A 466 6.67 14.13 1.25
C ARG A 466 8.06 14.72 1.00
N ARG A 467 8.47 15.71 1.81
CA ARG A 467 9.77 16.39 1.61
C ARG A 467 10.94 15.45 1.84
N ARG A 468 10.89 14.63 2.89
CA ARG A 468 11.98 13.70 3.23
C ARG A 468 12.25 12.68 2.10
N VAL A 469 11.21 12.26 1.38
CA VAL A 469 11.33 11.30 0.28
C VAL A 469 12.22 11.86 -0.84
N TYR A 470 12.02 13.11 -1.25
CA TYR A 470 12.88 13.72 -2.29
C TYR A 470 14.34 13.81 -1.85
N PHE A 471 14.59 14.16 -0.57
CA PHE A 471 15.96 14.26 -0.05
C PHE A 471 16.62 12.89 0.02
N SER A 472 15.91 11.87 0.49
CA SER A 472 16.45 10.51 0.61
C SER A 472 16.68 9.84 -0.74
N ASP A 473 15.76 9.99 -1.69
CA ASP A 473 15.90 9.45 -3.05
C ASP A 473 17.14 10.04 -3.74
N ARG A 474 17.34 11.36 -3.62
CA ARG A 474 18.53 12.05 -4.15
C ARG A 474 19.81 11.52 -3.51
N THR A 475 19.87 11.48 -2.18
CA THR A 475 21.08 11.03 -1.46
C THR A 475 21.36 9.55 -1.74
N SER A 476 20.32 8.72 -1.87
CA SER A 476 20.47 7.33 -2.31
C SER A 476 21.13 7.23 -3.68
N ALA A 477 20.65 8.02 -4.64
CA ALA A 477 21.25 8.08 -5.98
C ALA A 477 22.71 8.55 -5.94
N GLU A 478 23.06 9.55 -5.07
CA GLU A 478 24.45 10.03 -4.91
C GLU A 478 25.36 8.98 -4.25
N ILE A 479 24.88 8.23 -3.26
CA ILE A 479 25.67 7.21 -2.55
C ILE A 479 25.97 6.01 -3.46
N THR A 480 24.96 5.56 -4.20
CA THR A 480 25.06 4.34 -5.04
C THR A 480 25.52 4.63 -6.46
N GLY A 481 25.39 5.87 -6.96
CA GLY A 481 25.56 6.19 -8.37
C GLY A 481 24.52 5.51 -9.27
N ASN A 482 23.41 5.01 -8.71
CA ASN A 482 22.43 4.16 -9.39
C ASN A 482 20.98 4.69 -9.24
N PRO A 483 20.62 5.81 -9.88
CA PRO A 483 19.24 6.30 -9.87
C PRO A 483 18.27 5.33 -10.57
N ASN A 484 18.74 4.60 -11.56
CA ASN A 484 17.95 3.63 -12.32
C ASN A 484 17.56 2.42 -11.45
N GLY A 485 18.49 1.89 -10.67
CA GLY A 485 18.22 0.82 -9.71
C GLY A 485 17.19 1.23 -8.66
N LEU A 486 17.23 2.49 -8.19
CA LEU A 486 16.22 3.00 -7.27
C LEU A 486 14.83 3.10 -7.93
N THR A 487 14.74 3.50 -9.20
CA THR A 487 13.49 3.52 -9.96
C THR A 487 12.88 2.12 -10.07
N ARG A 488 13.70 1.12 -10.41
CA ARG A 488 13.26 -0.29 -10.46
C ARG A 488 12.81 -0.79 -9.09
N ALA A 489 13.60 -0.54 -8.05
CA ALA A 489 13.29 -0.95 -6.69
C ALA A 489 11.95 -0.39 -6.20
N LEU A 490 11.72 0.90 -6.36
CA LEU A 490 10.47 1.57 -5.94
C LEU A 490 9.25 1.05 -6.71
N THR A 491 9.41 0.74 -8.00
CA THR A 491 8.33 0.13 -8.81
C THR A 491 8.00 -1.27 -8.31
N LYS A 492 9.01 -2.12 -8.08
CA LYS A 492 8.81 -3.47 -7.55
C LYS A 492 8.16 -3.45 -6.16
N ILE A 493 8.55 -2.50 -5.30
CA ILE A 493 7.93 -2.30 -3.98
C ILE A 493 6.45 -1.93 -4.13
N ALA A 494 6.11 -1.01 -5.04
CA ALA A 494 4.72 -0.63 -5.26
C ALA A 494 3.88 -1.81 -5.76
N ILE A 495 4.39 -2.59 -6.70
CA ILE A 495 3.75 -3.80 -7.22
C ILE A 495 3.57 -4.85 -6.12
N GLY A 496 4.61 -5.08 -5.30
CA GLY A 496 4.55 -6.06 -4.21
C GLY A 496 3.55 -5.68 -3.11
N ILE A 497 3.40 -4.38 -2.80
CA ILE A 497 2.36 -3.89 -1.88
C ILE A 497 0.96 -4.11 -2.49
N ALA A 498 0.75 -3.78 -3.76
CA ALA A 498 -0.53 -3.98 -4.43
C ALA A 498 -0.91 -5.47 -4.50
N ALA A 499 0.03 -6.33 -4.89
CA ALA A 499 -0.16 -7.78 -4.93
C ALA A 499 -0.48 -8.37 -3.54
N ASN A 500 0.15 -7.86 -2.47
CA ASN A 500 -0.16 -8.27 -1.11
C ASN A 500 -1.59 -7.90 -0.70
N ILE A 501 -2.06 -6.71 -1.08
CA ILE A 501 -3.45 -6.28 -0.82
C ILE A 501 -4.44 -7.12 -1.63
N GLU A 502 -4.16 -7.42 -2.89
CA GLU A 502 -4.99 -8.32 -3.72
C GLU A 502 -5.06 -9.73 -3.12
N GLN A 503 -3.93 -10.26 -2.64
CA GLN A 503 -3.85 -11.59 -2.03
C GLN A 503 -4.58 -11.66 -0.68
N GLN A 504 -4.39 -10.66 0.20
CA GLN A 504 -5.03 -10.58 1.52
C GLN A 504 -6.45 -10.05 1.46
N LYS A 505 -6.90 -9.55 0.31
CA LYS A 505 -8.21 -8.92 0.08
C LYS A 505 -8.49 -7.71 0.99
N GLN A 506 -7.49 -7.17 1.64
CA GLN A 506 -7.60 -6.03 2.56
C GLN A 506 -6.26 -5.34 2.76
N THR A 507 -6.30 -4.10 3.24
CA THR A 507 -5.09 -3.40 3.68
C THR A 507 -4.70 -3.91 5.07
N SER A 508 -3.49 -4.46 5.21
CA SER A 508 -3.01 -4.98 6.48
C SER A 508 -2.81 -3.87 7.51
N PHE A 509 -2.94 -4.21 8.81
CA PHE A 509 -2.61 -3.34 9.94
C PHE A 509 -1.24 -2.67 9.77
N PHE A 510 -0.22 -3.45 9.43
CA PHE A 510 1.14 -2.97 9.27
C PHE A 510 1.26 -1.91 8.18
N LEU A 511 0.72 -2.16 6.99
CA LEU A 511 0.80 -1.24 5.86
C LEU A 511 0.14 0.11 6.17
N GLU A 512 -1.03 0.11 6.80
CA GLU A 512 -1.73 1.37 7.12
C GLU A 512 -1.07 2.14 8.25
N SER A 513 -0.69 1.46 9.34
CA SER A 513 -0.15 2.13 10.53
C SER A 513 1.28 2.65 10.33
N PHE A 514 2.10 1.99 9.49
CA PHE A 514 3.47 2.38 9.17
C PHE A 514 3.60 3.15 7.85
N ASP A 515 2.51 3.47 7.14
CA ASP A 515 2.50 4.12 5.83
C ASP A 515 3.42 5.35 5.73
N LEU A 516 3.53 6.15 6.80
CA LEU A 516 4.43 7.32 6.84
C LEU A 516 5.93 6.99 6.73
N LEU A 517 6.35 5.79 7.12
CA LEU A 517 7.75 5.37 7.12
C LEU A 517 8.15 4.59 5.87
N LEU A 518 7.19 4.01 5.16
CA LEU A 518 7.44 3.16 4.00
C LEU A 518 8.15 3.92 2.85
N PRO A 519 8.85 3.22 1.94
CA PRO A 519 9.46 3.85 0.78
C PRO A 519 8.46 4.31 -0.28
N VAL A 520 7.30 3.66 -0.33
CA VAL A 520 6.17 3.98 -1.22
C VAL A 520 4.90 4.03 -0.39
N GLY A 521 4.08 5.06 -0.60
CA GLY A 521 2.80 5.19 0.09
C GLY A 521 1.80 4.13 -0.35
N VAL A 522 1.10 3.54 0.61
CA VAL A 522 0.13 2.45 0.36
C VAL A 522 -0.94 2.87 -0.65
N ALA A 523 -1.48 4.08 -0.51
CA ALA A 523 -2.49 4.58 -1.43
C ALA A 523 -1.98 4.69 -2.88
N GLN A 524 -0.71 5.07 -3.07
CA GLN A 524 -0.08 5.12 -4.39
C GLN A 524 0.26 3.73 -4.91
N ALA A 525 0.71 2.83 -4.04
CA ALA A 525 0.97 1.44 -4.39
C ALA A 525 -0.30 0.73 -4.89
N VAL A 526 -1.45 0.97 -4.27
CA VAL A 526 -2.74 0.41 -4.73
C VAL A 526 -3.01 0.78 -6.19
N THR A 527 -2.93 2.07 -6.55
CA THR A 527 -3.28 2.51 -7.91
C THR A 527 -2.15 2.28 -8.91
N PHE A 528 -0.94 2.73 -8.58
CA PHE A 528 0.21 2.59 -9.47
C PHE A 528 0.68 1.13 -9.57
N GLY A 529 0.89 0.47 -8.43
CA GLY A 529 1.36 -0.92 -8.40
C GLY A 529 0.36 -1.89 -9.00
N GLY A 530 -0.95 -1.71 -8.73
CA GLY A 530 -2.02 -2.52 -9.31
C GLY A 530 -2.15 -2.37 -10.83
N ALA A 531 -1.84 -1.20 -11.38
CA ALA A 531 -1.87 -0.95 -12.81
C ALA A 531 -0.56 -1.32 -13.52
N ALA A 532 0.58 -1.29 -12.83
CA ALA A 532 1.92 -1.46 -13.41
C ALA A 532 2.15 -2.83 -14.06
N LEU A 533 1.42 -3.87 -13.62
CA LEU A 533 1.45 -5.20 -14.21
C LEU A 533 0.49 -5.36 -15.41
N ARG A 534 -0.34 -4.36 -15.66
CA ARG A 534 -1.42 -4.43 -16.65
C ARG A 534 -1.27 -3.41 -17.78
N ALA A 535 -0.33 -2.47 -17.63
CA ALA A 535 -0.14 -1.39 -18.59
C ALA A 535 1.31 -0.85 -18.59
N PRO A 536 1.77 -0.23 -19.70
CA PRO A 536 3.10 0.38 -19.79
C PRO A 536 3.30 1.48 -18.75
N LEU A 537 4.36 1.41 -17.97
CA LEU A 537 4.69 2.36 -16.89
C LEU A 537 4.69 3.83 -17.35
N LYS A 538 5.24 4.10 -18.56
CA LYS A 538 5.31 5.45 -19.11
C LYS A 538 3.92 6.09 -19.27
N GLN A 539 2.92 5.31 -19.67
CA GLN A 539 1.56 5.79 -19.84
C GLN A 539 0.89 6.06 -18.48
N ILE A 540 1.07 5.15 -17.52
CA ILE A 540 0.50 5.30 -16.16
C ILE A 540 1.04 6.56 -15.46
N LEU A 541 2.32 6.87 -15.67
CA LEU A 541 3.01 7.98 -15.02
C LEU A 541 2.86 9.33 -15.75
N LEU A 542 2.26 9.35 -16.93
CA LEU A 542 2.14 10.55 -17.76
C LEU A 542 1.42 11.69 -17.02
N TRP A 543 0.32 11.40 -16.36
CA TRP A 543 -0.44 12.35 -15.55
C TRP A 543 0.41 12.96 -14.42
N ASP A 544 1.15 12.15 -13.71
CA ASP A 544 1.99 12.58 -12.57
C ASP A 544 3.06 13.59 -13.00
N VAL A 545 3.54 13.47 -14.23
CA VAL A 545 4.61 14.31 -14.79
C VAL A 545 4.08 15.59 -15.43
N THR A 546 2.95 15.51 -16.13
CA THR A 546 2.44 16.60 -16.96
C THR A 546 1.44 17.51 -16.27
N ASN A 547 0.72 17.01 -15.25
CA ASN A 547 -0.29 17.79 -14.57
C ASN A 547 0.31 18.94 -13.74
N ARG A 548 -0.16 20.17 -13.97
CA ARG A 548 0.29 21.36 -13.22
C ARG A 548 -0.25 21.41 -11.79
N GLU A 549 -1.42 20.81 -11.55
CA GLU A 549 -2.16 20.89 -10.29
C GLU A 549 -1.76 19.81 -9.30
N ARG A 550 -0.81 18.92 -9.66
CA ARG A 550 -0.34 17.83 -8.84
C ARG A 550 0.05 18.21 -7.40
N ILE A 551 0.59 19.43 -7.21
CA ILE A 551 1.01 19.91 -5.88
C ILE A 551 -0.19 20.01 -4.94
N TRP A 552 -1.31 20.57 -5.42
CA TRP A 552 -2.54 20.68 -4.64
C TRP A 552 -3.17 19.32 -4.35
N LEU A 553 -3.17 18.44 -5.33
CA LEU A 553 -3.76 17.12 -5.23
C LEU A 553 -2.98 16.18 -4.29
N THR A 554 -1.72 16.48 -4.03
CA THR A 554 -0.87 15.71 -3.09
C THR A 554 -0.89 16.21 -1.66
N ILE A 555 -1.58 17.30 -1.33
CA ILE A 555 -1.56 17.90 0.02
C ILE A 555 -1.90 16.86 1.09
N ASN A 556 -2.88 16.01 0.84
CA ASN A 556 -3.33 14.97 1.77
C ASN A 556 -2.63 13.61 1.55
N SER A 557 -1.61 13.55 0.69
CA SER A 557 -0.83 12.34 0.41
C SER A 557 0.37 12.22 1.37
N THR A 558 0.70 11.01 1.77
CA THR A 558 1.90 10.72 2.58
C THR A 558 3.18 10.80 1.78
N HIS A 559 3.12 10.47 0.50
CA HIS A 559 4.27 10.40 -0.38
C HIS A 559 4.08 11.28 -1.62
N PRO A 560 5.18 11.74 -2.24
CA PRO A 560 5.14 12.37 -3.55
C PRO A 560 4.65 11.41 -4.62
N LEU A 561 4.13 11.93 -5.73
CA LEU A 561 3.73 11.12 -6.89
C LEU A 561 4.89 10.29 -7.42
N MET A 562 4.63 9.05 -7.84
CA MET A 562 5.65 8.15 -8.36
C MET A 562 6.32 8.70 -9.62
N GLY A 563 5.55 9.26 -10.56
CA GLY A 563 6.09 9.89 -11.76
C GLY A 563 6.97 11.09 -11.47
N GLU A 564 6.66 11.87 -10.43
CA GLU A 564 7.51 13.02 -10.03
C GLU A 564 8.84 12.55 -9.44
N ARG A 565 8.85 11.50 -8.63
CA ARG A 565 10.06 10.88 -8.08
C ARG A 565 10.94 10.32 -9.20
N PHE A 566 10.34 9.54 -10.09
CA PHE A 566 11.07 8.92 -11.22
C PHE A 566 11.65 9.95 -12.17
N LYS A 567 10.90 11.01 -12.46
CA LYS A 567 11.42 12.14 -13.24
C LYS A 567 12.66 12.79 -12.62
N LEU A 568 12.67 12.97 -11.28
CA LEU A 568 13.84 13.52 -10.60
C LEU A 568 15.02 12.55 -10.65
N LEU A 569 14.81 11.26 -10.48
CA LEU A 569 15.85 10.23 -10.59
C LEU A 569 16.43 10.19 -12.03
N GLU A 570 15.56 10.32 -13.01
CA GLU A 570 15.95 10.40 -14.41
C GLU A 570 16.81 11.65 -14.71
N LEU A 571 16.46 12.82 -14.17
CA LEU A 571 17.29 14.01 -14.27
C LEU A 571 18.68 13.81 -13.64
N TYR A 572 18.79 13.03 -12.55
CA TYR A 572 20.10 12.67 -11.99
C TYR A 572 20.87 11.72 -12.91
N ALA A 573 20.19 10.72 -13.51
CA ALA A 573 20.80 9.82 -14.50
C ALA A 573 21.36 10.62 -15.69
N GLN A 574 20.57 11.54 -16.25
CA GLN A 574 20.99 12.41 -17.34
C GLN A 574 22.16 13.33 -16.96
N PHE A 575 22.14 13.88 -15.72
CA PHE A 575 23.26 14.69 -15.22
C PHE A 575 24.57 13.89 -15.17
N TRP A 576 24.50 12.60 -14.87
CA TRP A 576 25.65 11.69 -14.89
C TRP A 576 25.90 11.03 -16.22
N LYS A 577 25.18 11.42 -17.29
CA LYS A 577 25.27 10.88 -18.65
C LYS A 577 24.98 9.38 -18.71
N LEU A 578 24.03 8.92 -17.90
CA LEU A 578 23.52 7.55 -17.95
C LEU A 578 22.28 7.49 -18.82
N GLU A 579 22.04 6.34 -19.40
CA GLU A 579 20.73 5.99 -19.97
C GLU A 579 19.66 5.99 -18.91
N THR A 580 18.42 6.23 -19.28
CA THR A 580 17.26 6.30 -18.38
C THR A 580 16.35 5.09 -18.54
N GLU A 581 15.74 4.64 -17.43
CA GLU A 581 14.81 3.48 -17.48
C GLU A 581 13.51 3.81 -18.21
N LEU A 582 12.93 4.98 -17.98
CA LEU A 582 11.56 5.28 -18.36
C LEU A 582 11.41 6.40 -19.39
N ASP A 583 12.37 7.28 -19.53
CA ASP A 583 12.36 8.43 -20.44
C ASP A 583 11.15 9.37 -20.24
N LEU A 584 10.91 9.76 -18.97
CA LEU A 584 9.83 10.66 -18.55
C LEU A 584 10.20 12.14 -18.70
N ALA A 585 11.49 12.48 -18.67
CA ALA A 585 11.96 13.86 -18.75
C ALA A 585 11.60 14.51 -20.11
N SER A 586 11.57 13.69 -21.17
CA SER A 586 11.15 14.12 -22.51
C SER A 586 9.67 14.55 -22.59
N LEU A 587 8.84 14.08 -21.65
CA LEU A 587 7.38 14.37 -21.61
C LEU A 587 7.05 15.67 -20.86
N SER A 588 8.06 16.36 -20.31
CA SER A 588 7.82 17.61 -19.59
C SER A 588 7.37 18.71 -20.53
N PRO A 589 6.24 19.41 -20.25
CA PRO A 589 5.93 20.63 -20.96
C PRO A 589 7.09 21.61 -20.75
N GLU A 590 7.50 22.30 -21.84
CA GLU A 590 8.51 23.35 -21.77
C GLU A 590 8.21 24.29 -20.59
N LYS A 591 9.25 24.59 -19.82
CA LYS A 591 9.13 25.56 -18.73
C LYS A 591 8.64 26.88 -19.34
N PRO A 592 7.51 27.43 -18.92
CA PRO A 592 7.17 28.77 -19.28
C PRO A 592 8.35 29.67 -18.83
N LYS A 593 8.85 30.52 -19.71
CA LYS A 593 9.90 31.51 -19.39
C LYS A 593 9.34 32.47 -18.35
N THR A 594 9.46 32.11 -17.09
CA THR A 594 8.90 32.87 -15.95
C THR A 594 9.90 33.91 -15.51
N GLY A 595 9.71 35.14 -15.96
CA GLY A 595 10.21 36.30 -15.20
C GLY A 595 9.49 36.39 -13.85
N LYS A 596 10.11 36.95 -12.83
CA LYS A 596 9.57 37.12 -11.47
C LYS A 596 8.20 37.84 -11.39
N LEU A 597 7.78 38.51 -12.43
CA LEU A 597 6.48 39.18 -12.55
C LEU A 597 5.32 38.25 -12.97
N SER A 598 5.65 37.04 -13.41
CA SER A 598 4.68 36.09 -13.97
C SER A 598 3.80 35.40 -12.91
N LEU A 599 4.27 35.29 -11.64
CA LEU A 599 3.44 34.70 -10.57
C LEU A 599 2.19 35.56 -10.27
N PHE A 600 2.35 36.90 -10.23
CA PHE A 600 1.20 37.81 -10.02
C PHE A 600 0.28 37.85 -11.25
N LYS A 601 0.88 37.79 -12.46
CA LYS A 601 0.13 37.75 -13.71
C LYS A 601 -0.63 36.44 -13.90
N SER A 602 -0.04 35.34 -13.45
CA SER A 602 -0.66 34.01 -13.46
C SER A 602 -1.83 33.87 -12.44
N ILE A 603 -1.78 34.65 -11.35
CA ILE A 603 -2.88 34.74 -10.37
C ILE A 603 -4.01 35.63 -10.91
N LEU A 604 -3.70 36.65 -11.69
CA LEU A 604 -4.70 37.55 -12.30
C LEU A 604 -5.27 37.02 -13.62
N GLU A 605 -4.55 36.21 -14.36
CA GLU A 605 -5.08 35.49 -15.51
C GLU A 605 -5.86 34.26 -15.05
N PHE A 606 -7.07 34.49 -14.56
CA PHE A 606 -8.06 33.50 -14.09
C PHE A 606 -8.52 32.48 -15.16
N LYS A 607 -7.65 32.14 -16.10
CA LYS A 607 -8.00 31.21 -17.19
C LYS A 607 -8.17 29.76 -16.73
N ASP A 608 -7.60 29.40 -15.57
CA ASP A 608 -7.75 28.07 -14.96
C ASP A 608 -8.48 28.16 -13.62
N SER A 609 -9.74 28.63 -13.66
CA SER A 609 -10.61 28.76 -12.49
C SER A 609 -10.88 27.43 -11.75
N LYS A 610 -10.59 26.30 -12.37
CA LYS A 610 -10.83 24.96 -11.87
C LYS A 610 -10.03 24.64 -10.59
N LEU A 611 -8.77 25.12 -10.50
CA LEU A 611 -7.94 24.93 -9.31
C LEU A 611 -8.55 25.60 -8.07
N PHE A 612 -9.05 26.83 -8.25
CA PHE A 612 -9.69 27.58 -7.17
C PHE A 612 -10.99 26.89 -6.74
N LEU A 613 -11.74 26.31 -7.66
CA LEU A 613 -12.96 25.55 -7.33
C LEU A 613 -12.67 24.33 -6.46
N GLN A 614 -11.60 23.60 -6.71
CA GLN A 614 -11.24 22.45 -5.87
C GLN A 614 -10.86 22.87 -4.45
N GLY A 615 -10.14 23.96 -4.30
CA GLY A 615 -9.79 24.59 -3.03
C GLY A 615 -10.85 25.55 -2.48
N ALA A 616 -12.01 25.67 -3.10
CA ALA A 616 -13.00 26.67 -2.78
C ALA A 616 -13.39 26.78 -1.30
N PRO A 617 -13.52 25.68 -0.53
CA PRO A 617 -13.76 25.77 0.91
C PRO A 617 -12.68 26.57 1.64
N PHE A 618 -11.41 26.40 1.25
CA PHE A 618 -10.28 27.10 1.85
C PHE A 618 -10.10 28.51 1.30
N PHE A 619 -10.40 28.73 0.03
CA PHE A 619 -10.36 30.07 -0.57
C PHE A 619 -11.56 30.94 -0.16
N GLY A 620 -12.65 30.36 0.27
CA GLY A 620 -13.76 31.07 0.88
C GLY A 620 -13.35 31.83 2.14
N ILE A 621 -12.39 31.33 2.92
CA ILE A 621 -11.88 31.97 4.13
C ILE A 621 -11.14 33.29 3.82
N PRO A 622 -10.08 33.36 2.99
CA PRO A 622 -9.46 34.62 2.65
C PRO A 622 -10.40 35.57 1.89
N MET A 623 -11.36 35.06 1.12
CA MET A 623 -12.39 35.89 0.50
C MET A 623 -13.27 36.57 1.54
N SER A 624 -13.69 35.84 2.58
CA SER A 624 -14.47 36.44 3.68
C SER A 624 -13.66 37.46 4.49
N LEU A 625 -12.34 37.23 4.69
CA LEU A 625 -11.47 38.25 5.28
C LEU A 625 -11.39 39.52 4.42
N GLY A 626 -11.33 39.36 3.08
CA GLY A 626 -11.42 40.49 2.15
C GLY A 626 -12.74 41.26 2.26
N ILE A 627 -13.87 40.56 2.44
CA ILE A 627 -15.20 41.17 2.65
C ILE A 627 -15.20 41.91 3.99
N VAL A 628 -14.71 41.35 5.06
CA VAL A 628 -14.60 42.03 6.38
C VAL A 628 -13.73 43.28 6.27
N ALA A 629 -12.56 43.17 5.63
CA ALA A 629 -11.70 44.34 5.41
C ALA A 629 -12.41 45.44 4.59
N LEU A 630 -13.20 45.06 3.59
CA LEU A 630 -14.01 45.99 2.80
C LEU A 630 -15.10 46.63 3.65
N LEU A 631 -15.83 45.86 4.47
CA LEU A 631 -16.84 46.36 5.39
C LEU A 631 -16.25 47.36 6.40
N TRP A 632 -15.06 47.04 6.96
CA TRP A 632 -14.35 47.96 7.85
C TRP A 632 -13.89 49.22 7.13
N LEU A 633 -13.46 49.13 5.89
CA LEU A 633 -13.10 50.29 5.08
C LEU A 633 -14.32 51.16 4.79
N ILE A 634 -15.44 50.55 4.42
CA ILE A 634 -16.72 51.25 4.19
C ILE A 634 -17.17 51.97 5.50
N SER A 635 -17.19 51.25 6.62
CA SER A 635 -17.52 51.82 7.90
C SER A 635 -16.61 52.99 8.28
N TRP A 636 -15.30 52.87 8.05
CA TRP A 636 -14.33 53.94 8.26
C TRP A 636 -14.61 55.19 7.40
N ILE A 637 -14.95 54.99 6.14
CA ILE A 637 -15.35 56.11 5.23
C ILE A 637 -16.61 56.77 5.76
N PHE A 638 -17.62 56.00 6.14
CA PHE A 638 -18.89 56.56 6.63
C PHE A 638 -18.77 57.20 8.01
N SER A 639 -17.87 56.78 8.85
CA SER A 639 -17.58 57.43 10.12
C SER A 639 -17.05 58.87 9.92
N LYS A 640 -16.41 59.16 8.75
CA LYS A 640 -15.99 60.50 8.39
C LYS A 640 -17.12 61.39 7.86
N THR A 641 -18.25 60.82 7.44
CA THR A 641 -19.37 61.49 6.84
C THR A 641 -20.57 61.67 7.79
N SER A 642 -20.35 61.54 9.12
CA SER A 642 -21.41 61.64 10.14
C SER A 642 -22.53 60.59 10.09
N ILE A 643 -22.35 59.53 9.34
CA ILE A 643 -23.25 58.34 9.31
C ILE A 643 -22.79 57.34 10.36
N TRP A 644 -23.12 57.63 11.62
CA TRP A 644 -22.71 56.82 12.77
C TRP A 644 -23.39 55.46 12.86
N GLN A 645 -24.37 55.17 12.04
CA GLN A 645 -25.16 53.93 12.01
C GLN A 645 -24.32 52.69 11.64
N LEU A 646 -23.15 52.86 11.00
CA LEU A 646 -22.25 51.78 10.62
C LEU A 646 -20.99 51.67 11.49
N ASP A 647 -20.82 52.58 12.49
CA ASP A 647 -19.61 52.60 13.33
C ASP A 647 -19.41 51.31 14.13
N TRP A 648 -20.55 50.63 14.46
CA TRP A 648 -20.45 49.33 15.17
C TRP A 648 -19.75 48.25 14.35
N LEU A 649 -19.69 48.37 13.04
CA LEU A 649 -18.96 47.42 12.19
C LEU A 649 -17.44 47.60 12.32
N LEU A 650 -16.98 48.79 12.71
CA LEU A 650 -15.55 49.10 12.72
C LEU A 650 -14.86 48.40 13.90
N GLY A 651 -13.97 47.44 13.56
CA GLY A 651 -13.17 46.76 14.55
C GLY A 651 -13.87 45.64 15.32
N ASP A 652 -15.15 45.37 14.99
CA ASP A 652 -15.88 44.28 15.61
C ASP A 652 -15.28 42.92 15.21
N ARG A 653 -14.74 42.22 16.21
CA ARG A 653 -14.13 40.91 16.03
C ARG A 653 -15.14 39.80 15.77
N SER A 654 -16.41 40.00 16.18
CA SER A 654 -17.47 39.03 15.96
C SER A 654 -17.76 38.86 14.48
N ILE A 655 -17.72 39.94 13.70
CA ILE A 655 -17.89 39.96 12.25
C ILE A 655 -16.75 39.15 11.60
N LEU A 656 -15.51 39.38 12.07
CA LEU A 656 -14.34 38.62 11.57
C LEU A 656 -14.53 37.13 11.78
N TRP A 657 -14.81 36.72 13.03
CA TRP A 657 -14.93 35.30 13.37
C TRP A 657 -16.18 34.66 12.78
N GLY A 658 -17.26 35.40 12.58
CA GLY A 658 -18.47 34.88 11.98
C GLY A 658 -18.41 34.78 10.46
N CYS A 659 -17.71 35.70 9.78
CA CYS A 659 -17.54 35.64 8.33
C CYS A 659 -16.67 34.47 7.88
N LEU A 660 -15.72 33.98 8.69
CA LEU A 660 -14.86 32.85 8.35
C LEU A 660 -15.63 31.55 8.07
N PRO A 661 -16.53 31.08 8.96
CA PRO A 661 -17.36 29.91 8.69
C PRO A 661 -18.35 30.15 7.53
N ILE A 662 -18.87 31.36 7.35
CA ILE A 662 -19.74 31.69 6.22
C ILE A 662 -18.98 31.60 4.91
N GLY A 663 -17.74 32.11 4.84
CA GLY A 663 -16.89 31.97 3.65
C GLY A 663 -16.54 30.51 3.33
N PHE A 664 -16.27 29.73 4.38
CA PHE A 664 -16.11 28.28 4.22
C PHE A 664 -17.37 27.61 3.65
N CYS A 665 -18.55 27.98 4.13
CA CYS A 665 -19.85 27.51 3.60
C CYS A 665 -20.01 27.83 2.12
N LEU A 666 -19.84 29.08 1.73
CA LEU A 666 -19.96 29.51 0.34
C LEU A 666 -19.00 28.77 -0.58
N GLY A 667 -17.73 28.66 -0.17
CA GLY A 667 -16.73 27.91 -0.92
C GLY A 667 -17.08 26.41 -1.03
N THR A 668 -17.62 25.81 0.02
CA THR A 668 -18.04 24.40 0.00
C THR A 668 -19.23 24.18 -0.94
N LEU A 669 -20.22 25.04 -0.93
CA LEU A 669 -21.37 24.96 -1.82
C LEU A 669 -20.96 25.13 -3.29
N MET A 670 -20.06 26.08 -3.59
CA MET A 670 -19.50 26.24 -4.94
C MET A 670 -18.79 24.96 -5.38
N ARG A 671 -18.02 24.34 -4.50
CA ARG A 671 -17.35 23.06 -4.79
C ARG A 671 -18.36 21.95 -5.06
N ILE A 672 -19.40 21.81 -4.25
CA ILE A 672 -20.43 20.77 -4.40
C ILE A 672 -21.08 20.87 -5.77
N ASN A 673 -21.57 22.04 -6.17
CA ASN A 673 -22.27 22.23 -7.44
C ASN A 673 -21.41 21.87 -8.66
N TYR A 674 -20.09 22.04 -8.55
CA TYR A 674 -19.19 21.78 -9.66
C TYR A 674 -18.69 20.33 -9.70
N PHE A 675 -18.44 19.72 -8.55
CA PHE A 675 -17.77 18.43 -8.45
C PHE A 675 -18.69 17.23 -8.30
N PHE A 676 -19.98 17.47 -8.08
CA PHE A 676 -20.99 16.43 -7.93
C PHE A 676 -22.17 16.67 -8.89
N PRO A 677 -21.94 16.62 -10.22
CA PRO A 677 -23.03 16.69 -11.19
C PRO A 677 -23.99 15.52 -10.97
N ASP A 678 -25.27 15.70 -11.33
CA ASP A 678 -26.26 14.63 -11.24
C ASP A 678 -25.86 13.43 -12.10
N ILE A 679 -26.01 12.24 -11.53
CA ILE A 679 -25.69 10.98 -12.23
C ILE A 679 -26.92 10.53 -13.01
N THR A 680 -26.90 10.73 -14.32
CA THR A 680 -27.93 10.19 -15.20
C THR A 680 -27.48 8.84 -15.78
N PRO A 681 -28.36 7.82 -15.89
CA PRO A 681 -27.98 6.49 -16.40
C PRO A 681 -27.40 6.50 -17.82
N ARG A 682 -27.70 7.54 -18.61
CA ARG A 682 -27.21 7.70 -19.99
C ARG A 682 -25.80 8.31 -20.07
N GLU A 683 -25.36 9.01 -19.05
CA GLU A 683 -24.07 9.73 -19.03
C GLU A 683 -22.99 9.01 -18.23
N THR A 684 -23.35 7.88 -17.60
CA THR A 684 -22.36 7.08 -16.89
C THR A 684 -21.43 6.38 -17.89
N THR A 685 -20.15 6.69 -17.80
CA THR A 685 -19.11 6.03 -18.57
C THR A 685 -18.53 4.86 -17.76
N SER A 686 -18.05 3.84 -18.47
CA SER A 686 -17.30 2.73 -17.86
C SER A 686 -15.86 2.75 -18.41
N PRO A 687 -15.07 3.80 -18.10
CA PRO A 687 -13.73 3.91 -18.64
C PRO A 687 -12.83 2.82 -18.04
N SER A 688 -11.89 2.33 -18.82
CA SER A 688 -10.86 1.45 -18.29
C SER A 688 -9.95 2.23 -17.35
N LEU A 689 -9.43 1.60 -16.30
CA LEU A 689 -8.50 2.25 -15.37
C LEU A 689 -7.25 2.76 -16.13
N LEU A 690 -6.82 2.04 -17.16
CA LEU A 690 -5.71 2.45 -18.00
C LEU A 690 -6.00 3.78 -18.71
N GLU A 691 -7.18 3.94 -19.27
CA GLU A 691 -7.59 5.19 -19.94
C GLU A 691 -7.59 6.37 -18.97
N ILE A 692 -8.08 6.16 -17.74
CA ILE A 692 -8.06 7.16 -16.67
C ILE A 692 -6.62 7.56 -16.29
N LEU A 693 -5.73 6.57 -16.19
CA LEU A 693 -4.34 6.82 -15.79
C LEU A 693 -3.50 7.46 -16.90
N SER A 694 -3.73 7.10 -18.15
CA SER A 694 -2.95 7.56 -19.30
C SER A 694 -3.38 8.91 -19.85
N ASN A 695 -4.63 9.30 -19.63
CA ASN A 695 -5.13 10.57 -20.18
C ASN A 695 -4.70 11.76 -19.32
N SER A 696 -3.63 12.44 -19.73
CA SER A 696 -3.11 13.64 -19.06
C SER A 696 -4.05 14.83 -19.06
N LYS A 697 -5.05 14.86 -19.95
CA LYS A 697 -6.03 15.94 -20.10
C LYS A 697 -7.29 15.72 -19.26
N THR A 698 -7.61 14.48 -18.90
CA THR A 698 -8.69 14.19 -17.95
C THR A 698 -8.23 14.62 -16.56
N LEU A 699 -8.42 15.87 -16.29
CA LEU A 699 -8.26 16.38 -14.95
C LEU A 699 -9.46 15.97 -14.13
N PRO A 700 -9.24 15.58 -12.88
CA PRO A 700 -10.30 15.17 -11.94
C PRO A 700 -11.23 16.30 -11.56
N LEU A 701 -10.94 17.47 -12.05
CA LEU A 701 -11.76 18.66 -11.88
C LEU A 701 -13.11 18.54 -12.57
N ASP A 702 -13.20 17.72 -13.61
CA ASP A 702 -14.46 17.32 -14.19
C ASP A 702 -14.83 15.98 -13.55
N ALA A 703 -15.53 16.02 -12.43
CA ALA A 703 -16.01 14.83 -11.72
C ALA A 703 -16.98 14.06 -12.62
N GLN A 704 -16.41 13.22 -13.49
CA GLN A 704 -17.22 12.42 -14.40
C GLN A 704 -17.96 11.34 -13.62
N PRO A 705 -19.27 11.20 -13.84
CA PRO A 705 -20.02 10.05 -13.37
C PRO A 705 -19.47 8.78 -14.01
N VAL A 706 -19.07 7.83 -13.17
CA VAL A 706 -18.52 6.53 -13.63
C VAL A 706 -19.27 5.38 -12.98
N ARG A 707 -19.32 4.27 -13.72
CA ARG A 707 -19.86 3.00 -13.24
C ARG A 707 -18.83 1.92 -13.49
N LEU A 708 -18.25 1.38 -12.42
CA LEU A 708 -17.24 0.33 -12.50
C LEU A 708 -17.72 -0.94 -11.79
N SER A 709 -17.49 -2.09 -12.42
CA SER A 709 -17.75 -3.39 -11.82
C SER A 709 -16.45 -4.05 -11.36
N GLY A 710 -16.51 -4.79 -10.25
CA GLY A 710 -15.36 -5.49 -9.72
C GLY A 710 -15.68 -6.22 -8.42
N GLN A 711 -14.67 -6.86 -7.83
CA GLN A 711 -14.78 -7.44 -6.50
C GLN A 711 -14.44 -6.39 -5.45
N LEU A 712 -15.28 -6.27 -4.42
CA LEU A 712 -15.02 -5.35 -3.32
C LEU A 712 -14.04 -5.97 -2.33
N LEU A 713 -12.91 -5.33 -2.15
CA LEU A 713 -11.89 -5.67 -1.16
C LEU A 713 -11.95 -4.69 0.01
N GLY A 714 -11.52 -5.15 1.18
CA GLY A 714 -11.43 -4.33 2.39
C GLY A 714 -11.56 -5.16 3.64
N ARG A 715 -11.50 -4.51 4.79
CA ARG A 715 -11.68 -5.15 6.09
C ARG A 715 -13.17 -5.35 6.38
N PRO A 716 -13.61 -6.56 6.78
CA PRO A 716 -14.99 -6.76 7.19
C PRO A 716 -15.21 -6.25 8.63
N GLY A 717 -16.44 -5.89 9.01
CA GLY A 717 -16.82 -5.68 10.39
C GLY A 717 -16.69 -4.25 10.93
N ILE A 718 -16.48 -4.15 12.25
CA ILE A 718 -16.47 -2.87 13.00
C ILE A 718 -15.28 -1.99 12.63
N ASP A 719 -14.16 -2.57 12.28
CA ASP A 719 -12.95 -1.86 11.90
C ASP A 719 -13.04 -1.16 10.52
N ASN A 720 -14.11 -1.45 9.78
CA ASN A 720 -14.44 -0.77 8.52
C ASN A 720 -15.83 -0.12 8.54
N TRP A 721 -16.29 0.26 9.72
CA TRP A 721 -17.65 0.79 9.93
C TRP A 721 -17.96 2.06 9.15
N LEU A 722 -16.95 2.89 8.94
CA LEU A 722 -17.05 4.13 8.15
C LEU A 722 -16.61 3.95 6.68
N GLY A 723 -16.33 2.72 6.23
CA GLY A 723 -15.79 2.49 4.91
C GLY A 723 -14.35 2.98 4.74
N GLN A 724 -13.51 2.82 5.77
CA GLN A 724 -12.13 3.29 5.79
C GLN A 724 -11.23 2.57 4.79
N ASP A 725 -11.48 1.28 4.60
CA ASP A 725 -10.73 0.39 3.72
C ASP A 725 -11.67 -0.25 2.70
N LEU A 726 -11.93 0.46 1.61
CA LEU A 726 -12.73 0.00 0.48
C LEU A 726 -11.92 0.14 -0.80
N ILE A 727 -11.67 -0.98 -1.44
CA ILE A 727 -10.89 -1.06 -2.68
C ILE A 727 -11.69 -1.92 -3.68
N LEU A 728 -11.92 -1.39 -4.87
CA LEU A 728 -12.53 -2.13 -5.96
C LEU A 728 -11.43 -2.78 -6.80
N GLN A 729 -11.42 -4.09 -6.86
CA GLN A 729 -10.57 -4.85 -7.76
C GLN A 729 -11.28 -5.00 -9.10
N THR A 730 -10.81 -4.25 -10.09
CA THR A 730 -11.29 -4.31 -11.48
C THR A 730 -10.37 -5.20 -12.32
N ALA A 731 -10.79 -5.55 -13.54
CA ALA A 731 -9.95 -6.29 -14.47
C ALA A 731 -8.61 -5.57 -14.79
N THR A 732 -8.58 -4.24 -14.70
CA THR A 732 -7.43 -3.40 -15.07
C THR A 732 -6.61 -2.89 -13.91
N GLY A 733 -7.01 -3.17 -12.65
CA GLY A 733 -6.26 -2.78 -11.45
C GLY A 733 -7.14 -2.47 -10.26
N LEU A 734 -6.54 -1.84 -9.26
CA LEU A 734 -7.17 -1.50 -7.99
C LEU A 734 -7.59 -0.03 -7.97
N VAL A 735 -8.82 0.24 -7.56
CA VAL A 735 -9.38 1.59 -7.40
C VAL A 735 -9.88 1.77 -5.97
N ARG A 736 -9.50 2.85 -5.31
CA ARG A 736 -10.03 3.18 -3.97
C ARG A 736 -11.44 3.72 -4.07
N LEU A 737 -12.28 3.33 -3.12
CA LEU A 737 -13.64 3.84 -2.98
C LEU A 737 -13.71 4.73 -1.73
N HIS A 738 -14.28 5.92 -1.89
CA HIS A 738 -14.57 6.82 -0.78
C HIS A 738 -16.06 6.74 -0.46
N TYR A 739 -16.38 6.26 0.70
CA TYR A 739 -17.72 6.19 1.25
C TYR A 739 -17.88 7.20 2.37
N VAL A 740 -19.01 7.85 2.42
CA VAL A 740 -19.43 8.71 3.52
C VAL A 740 -20.90 8.39 3.83
N SER A 741 -21.24 8.18 5.07
CA SER A 741 -22.65 8.01 5.47
C SER A 741 -23.42 9.34 5.32
N MET A 742 -24.75 9.28 5.15
CA MET A 742 -25.60 10.46 4.90
C MET A 742 -25.46 11.56 5.96
N ILE A 743 -25.20 11.20 7.21
CA ILE A 743 -24.97 12.14 8.32
C ILE A 743 -23.51 12.05 8.78
N GLY A 744 -22.59 11.78 7.87
CA GLY A 744 -21.17 11.63 8.16
C GLY A 744 -20.87 10.48 9.15
N PRO A 745 -19.85 10.63 10.02
CA PRO A 745 -19.50 9.60 10.99
C PRO A 745 -20.64 9.20 11.92
N ILE A 746 -21.53 10.14 12.25
CA ILE A 746 -22.70 9.92 13.13
C ILE A 746 -23.75 9.06 12.42
N GLY A 747 -23.94 9.25 11.12
CA GLY A 747 -24.95 8.51 10.35
C GLY A 747 -24.68 7.02 10.28
N SER A 748 -23.41 6.61 10.33
CA SER A 748 -23.06 5.20 10.44
C SER A 748 -23.47 4.57 11.78
N LEU A 749 -23.71 5.38 12.81
CA LEU A 749 -24.23 4.96 14.11
C LEU A 749 -25.77 4.95 14.14
N TYR A 750 -26.41 5.63 13.19
CA TYR A 750 -27.86 5.85 13.11
C TYR A 750 -28.69 4.71 12.46
N PRO A 751 -28.14 3.64 11.84
CA PRO A 751 -28.93 2.52 11.33
C PRO A 751 -29.80 1.85 12.41
N LEU A 752 -29.56 2.19 13.68
CA LEU A 752 -30.41 1.76 14.80
C LEU A 752 -31.80 2.41 14.78
N LEU A 753 -31.92 3.61 14.22
CA LEU A 753 -33.15 4.43 14.19
C LEU A 753 -33.78 4.45 12.78
N LEU A 754 -33.00 4.40 11.73
CA LEU A 754 -33.50 4.29 10.38
C LEU A 754 -33.26 2.86 9.90
N LYS A 755 -34.27 2.13 9.47
CA LYS A 755 -34.25 0.78 8.88
C LYS A 755 -33.31 0.63 7.67
N GLN A 756 -32.16 1.23 7.69
CA GLN A 756 -31.21 1.24 6.58
C GLN A 756 -30.24 0.07 6.72
N THR A 757 -30.25 -0.60 5.98
CA THR A 757 -30.21 -1.70 5.10
C THR A 757 -28.80 -2.24 4.95
N THR A 758 -27.96 -1.94 4.12
CA THR A 758 -26.71 -2.63 3.84
C THR A 758 -25.52 -1.67 3.98
N ARG A 759 -24.52 -2.03 4.75
CA ARG A 759 -23.29 -1.25 4.86
C ARG A 759 -22.32 -1.68 3.78
N PRO A 760 -21.38 -0.83 3.38
CA PRO A 760 -20.31 -1.23 2.47
C PRO A 760 -19.51 -2.43 3.00
N SER A 761 -19.28 -2.50 4.34
CA SER A 761 -18.58 -3.61 4.98
C SER A 761 -19.26 -4.97 4.80
N ASP A 762 -20.61 -4.98 4.63
CA ASP A 762 -21.39 -6.21 4.44
C ASP A 762 -21.30 -6.75 2.99
N LEU A 763 -20.75 -5.93 2.08
CA LEU A 763 -20.55 -6.26 0.66
C LEU A 763 -19.11 -6.69 0.34
N ILE A 764 -18.22 -6.70 1.33
CA ILE A 764 -16.82 -7.09 1.12
C ILE A 764 -16.74 -8.55 0.68
N GLY A 765 -15.87 -8.79 -0.32
CA GLY A 765 -15.70 -10.10 -0.93
C GLY A 765 -16.70 -10.42 -2.05
N LYS A 766 -17.77 -9.62 -2.20
CA LYS A 766 -18.79 -9.83 -3.22
C LYS A 766 -18.46 -9.08 -4.51
N PRO A 767 -18.96 -9.56 -5.66
CA PRO A 767 -18.94 -8.79 -6.89
C PRO A 767 -19.95 -7.64 -6.77
N VAL A 768 -19.47 -6.42 -7.04
CA VAL A 768 -20.27 -5.20 -6.90
C VAL A 768 -20.10 -4.29 -8.11
N VAL A 769 -21.10 -3.42 -8.29
CA VAL A 769 -21.04 -2.30 -9.21
C VAL A 769 -21.00 -1.01 -8.38
N ALA A 770 -19.92 -0.29 -8.50
CA ALA A 770 -19.71 1.02 -7.87
C ALA A 770 -20.10 2.12 -8.85
N THR A 771 -21.05 2.96 -8.47
CA THR A 771 -21.47 4.17 -9.21
C THR A 771 -21.07 5.38 -8.38
N GLY A 772 -20.51 6.40 -9.02
CA GLY A 772 -20.08 7.60 -8.31
C GLY A 772 -19.25 8.52 -9.20
N TRP A 773 -18.57 9.47 -8.58
CA TRP A 773 -17.76 10.48 -9.24
C TRP A 773 -16.27 10.12 -9.18
N LEU A 774 -15.66 10.00 -10.35
CA LEU A 774 -14.24 9.71 -10.47
C LEU A 774 -13.39 10.88 -9.94
N ARG A 775 -12.39 10.56 -9.14
CA ARG A 775 -11.38 11.51 -8.65
C ARG A 775 -9.99 11.06 -9.09
N ARG A 776 -9.36 11.86 -9.94
CA ARG A 776 -7.96 11.67 -10.29
C ARG A 776 -7.09 12.60 -9.43
N GLY A 777 -6.75 12.17 -8.26
CA GLY A 777 -5.82 12.88 -7.39
C GLY A 777 -4.41 12.25 -7.43
N ALA A 778 -3.70 12.30 -6.30
CA ALA A 778 -2.47 11.53 -6.12
C ALA A 778 -2.70 10.02 -6.30
N THR A 779 -3.93 9.58 -6.06
CA THR A 779 -4.40 8.21 -6.29
C THR A 779 -5.78 8.29 -6.94
N VAL A 780 -6.08 7.36 -7.83
CA VAL A 780 -7.42 7.25 -8.41
C VAL A 780 -8.38 6.76 -7.35
N ALA A 781 -9.50 7.44 -7.21
CA ALA A 781 -10.56 7.09 -6.29
C ALA A 781 -11.93 7.39 -6.90
N ILE A 782 -12.97 6.75 -6.37
CA ILE A 782 -14.36 7.05 -6.68
C ILE A 782 -15.03 7.53 -5.41
N ASP A 783 -15.58 8.77 -5.42
CA ASP A 783 -16.53 9.19 -4.40
C ASP A 783 -17.84 8.49 -4.70
N LEU A 784 -18.21 7.53 -3.86
CA LEU A 784 -19.37 6.67 -4.08
C LEU A 784 -20.68 7.48 -3.96
N GLU A 785 -21.61 7.22 -4.88
CA GLU A 785 -23.02 7.48 -4.74
C GLU A 785 -23.73 6.21 -4.30
N THR A 786 -23.56 5.12 -5.06
CA THR A 786 -24.18 3.83 -4.77
C THR A 786 -23.22 2.67 -4.99
N LEU A 787 -23.34 1.66 -4.16
CA LEU A 787 -22.64 0.39 -4.27
C LEU A 787 -23.68 -0.72 -4.32
N ARG A 788 -23.79 -1.42 -5.44
CA ARG A 788 -24.81 -2.46 -5.69
C ARG A 788 -24.15 -3.81 -5.87
N SER A 789 -24.58 -4.80 -5.08
CA SER A 789 -24.23 -6.20 -5.28
C SER A 789 -25.09 -6.84 -6.35
N GLN A 790 -24.62 -7.93 -6.96
CA GLN A 790 -25.39 -8.77 -7.87
C GLN A 790 -26.62 -9.39 -7.20
N GLU A 791 -26.56 -9.62 -5.89
CA GLU A 791 -27.67 -10.14 -5.07
C GLU A 791 -28.78 -9.10 -4.81
N GLY A 792 -28.66 -7.90 -5.39
CA GLY A 792 -29.65 -6.83 -5.22
C GLY A 792 -29.47 -5.99 -3.95
N LEU A 793 -28.45 -6.27 -3.13
CA LEU A 793 -28.11 -5.44 -1.97
C LEU A 793 -27.53 -4.11 -2.44
N VAL A 794 -28.04 -3.01 -1.87
CA VAL A 794 -27.63 -1.65 -2.23
C VAL A 794 -27.13 -0.93 -0.98
N SER A 795 -26.00 -0.26 -1.08
CA SER A 795 -25.47 0.65 -0.07
C SER A 795 -25.32 2.04 -0.68
N ASP A 796 -26.08 3.00 -0.14
CA ASP A 796 -26.06 4.38 -0.60
C ASP A 796 -25.06 5.20 0.21
N SER A 797 -24.33 6.09 -0.47
CA SER A 797 -23.39 7.01 0.16
C SER A 797 -24.03 8.40 0.32
N GLY A 798 -23.61 9.12 1.34
CA GLY A 798 -24.05 10.48 1.64
C GLY A 798 -23.30 11.58 0.90
N HIS A 799 -22.54 11.26 -0.15
CA HIS A 799 -21.94 12.28 -1.01
C HIS A 799 -22.98 12.91 -1.93
N PRO A 800 -23.06 14.26 -2.06
CA PRO A 800 -22.33 15.30 -1.34
C PRO A 800 -23.06 15.82 -0.09
N ILE A 801 -24.17 15.19 0.32
CA ILE A 801 -25.11 15.65 1.36
C ILE A 801 -24.38 16.02 2.67
N TRP A 802 -23.44 15.17 3.09
CA TRP A 802 -22.66 15.45 4.31
C TRP A 802 -21.87 16.75 4.23
N SER A 803 -21.25 17.04 3.08
CA SER A 803 -20.52 18.28 2.87
C SER A 803 -21.45 19.49 2.88
N ALA A 804 -22.68 19.36 2.35
CA ALA A 804 -23.70 20.39 2.41
C ALA A 804 -24.18 20.67 3.85
N ILE A 805 -24.41 19.60 4.64
CA ILE A 805 -24.77 19.71 6.07
C ILE A 805 -23.68 20.46 6.85
N LEU A 806 -22.42 20.11 6.65
CA LEU A 806 -21.29 20.79 7.30
C LEU A 806 -21.20 22.26 6.89
N ALA A 807 -21.38 22.55 5.61
CA ALA A 807 -21.40 23.93 5.12
C ALA A 807 -22.53 24.76 5.77
N PHE A 808 -23.73 24.21 5.81
CA PHE A 808 -24.86 24.86 6.44
C PHE A 808 -24.65 25.09 7.94
N ALA A 809 -24.14 24.05 8.67
CA ALA A 809 -23.82 24.17 10.10
C ALA A 809 -22.78 25.26 10.35
N ALA A 810 -21.74 25.35 9.49
CA ALA A 810 -20.74 26.41 9.57
C ALA A 810 -21.35 27.80 9.35
N ALA A 811 -22.26 27.95 8.38
CA ALA A 811 -22.96 29.23 8.14
C ALA A 811 -23.82 29.64 9.34
N VAL A 812 -24.61 28.73 9.90
CA VAL A 812 -25.45 28.97 11.09
C VAL A 812 -24.58 29.37 12.29
N TRP A 813 -23.46 28.69 12.49
CA TRP A 813 -22.48 29.01 13.54
C TRP A 813 -21.87 30.39 13.34
N GLY A 814 -21.51 30.75 12.10
CA GLY A 814 -20.98 32.07 11.75
C GLY A 814 -22.01 33.20 12.00
N ALA A 815 -23.25 32.97 11.58
CA ALA A 815 -24.36 33.91 11.83
C ALA A 815 -24.61 34.09 13.34
N TYR A 816 -24.57 32.99 14.11
CA TYR A 816 -24.73 33.04 15.57
C TYR A 816 -23.63 33.88 16.25
N ILE A 817 -22.38 33.75 15.83
CA ILE A 817 -21.26 34.54 16.35
C ILE A 817 -21.49 36.04 16.09
N ILE A 818 -21.94 36.42 14.88
CA ILE A 818 -22.19 37.81 14.51
C ILE A 818 -23.34 38.40 15.36
N ILE A 819 -24.44 37.67 15.51
CA ILE A 819 -25.61 38.10 16.29
C ILE A 819 -25.27 38.26 17.78
N GLN A 820 -24.46 37.35 18.32
CA GLN A 820 -24.06 37.46 19.75
C GLN A 820 -23.03 38.58 19.99
N GLY A 821 -22.13 38.81 19.05
CA GLY A 821 -21.12 39.84 19.18
C GLY A 821 -21.62 41.25 19.04
N GLY A 822 -22.74 41.45 18.32
CA GLY A 822 -23.44 42.75 18.18
C GLY A 822 -24.33 43.12 19.39
N ARG A 823 -24.37 42.30 20.42
CA ARG A 823 -24.98 42.56 21.72
C ARG A 823 -23.93 42.95 22.74
#